data_2922e191bda58bc6249c4dee3d799902
#
_entry.id   2922e191bda58bc6249c4dee3d799902
#
_cell.length_a   1.000
_cell.length_b   1.000
_cell.length_c   1.000
_cell.angle_alpha   90.00
_cell.angle_beta   90.00
_cell.angle_gamma   90.00
#
_symmetry.space_group_name_H-M   'P 1'
#
loop_
_entity.id
_entity.type
_entity.pdbx_description
1 polymer ?
#
loop_
_entity_poly.entity_id
_entity_poly.type
_entity_poly.pdbx_seq_one_letter_code
_entity_poly.pdbx_strand_id
1 'polypeptide(L)'
;MVALLDYVAALVREGRTLVRDVEEYKSFRLDPTAIDGLPGITLNAAPDETGPIWLQIDRLQEERPPSLPERLAGIVQLADDPDRDPVLTTGDPDNPERPGEDSIREAFEAYLAGSWRPWAESEKPRRQTIRIYRGLFTMRQSARANGTEELLWGLGMVFWATKDGGGTEIAIRHPLLTVPLVIDQDPRTFRLLVRPDLDRVAQVETGTFEGAGLRGLADWAQKVRQLLTHPNPDQRLDAQGGLVPFDPSGWEPLLRDFVALKSDGALEDREPGGLPPRLTVVASSRIFARRPSQEALLWNLEALKAEAETKADLPEAVLAMVRDPADHVDDREPPKYRRVSFLPGVTHANGSDLFFPKPYNAEQVRIVERLAVRPAVVVEGPPGTGKSHTIANIVCHWLARGKRVLVTAKTGQALAVVKDKLPEQIRPLAVTFLGYDPKQKRELSASIQTIREIRSKLDRRTEADGIRQLQGELEKLHAELAGIHHDLDKLGQQALADLILDGEAVKPADAARELARAGDEASWLPDRIDTRPEHAPPLTDAEMARLRDARAKAGRDLDLVGVVLPLNLPSDQEVIAAHRALLRRGEIEDELRHTPPLRGAPGQEELEAVVRRIAAWQGEGRELAEACGRWFEGVAAGLRRAPPDPRVDAILSFHDRVSIP
;
A
#
# COMPACT_ATOMS: atom_id res chain seq x y z
N MET A 1 -5.04 -21.17 19.41
CA MET A 1 -5.18 -19.70 19.38
C MET A 1 -4.11 -19.02 20.24
N VAL A 2 -3.99 -19.32 21.55
CA VAL A 2 -2.97 -18.73 22.44
C VAL A 2 -1.55 -18.85 21.86
N ALA A 3 -1.12 -20.04 21.45
CA ALA A 3 0.17 -20.25 20.82
C ALA A 3 0.41 -19.43 19.54
N LEU A 4 -0.65 -19.20 18.74
CA LEU A 4 -0.56 -18.33 17.56
C LEU A 4 -0.36 -16.86 17.97
N LEU A 5 -1.08 -16.39 18.98
CA LEU A 5 -0.93 -15.03 19.49
C LEU A 5 0.47 -14.82 20.09
N ASP A 6 0.99 -15.81 20.83
CA ASP A 6 2.36 -15.79 21.34
C ASP A 6 3.41 -15.76 20.21
N TYR A 7 3.19 -16.55 19.18
CA TYR A 7 4.06 -16.56 18.00
C TYR A 7 4.07 -15.20 17.29
N VAL A 8 2.87 -14.63 17.05
CA VAL A 8 2.76 -13.30 16.42
C VAL A 8 3.40 -12.24 17.29
N ALA A 9 3.18 -12.28 18.61
CA ALA A 9 3.81 -11.34 19.55
C ALA A 9 5.34 -11.47 19.53
N ALA A 10 5.88 -12.69 19.44
CA ALA A 10 7.31 -12.91 19.33
C ALA A 10 7.88 -12.34 18.02
N LEU A 11 7.21 -12.57 16.88
CA LEU A 11 7.61 -11.98 15.59
C LEU A 11 7.60 -10.45 15.62
N VAL A 12 6.58 -9.86 16.24
CA VAL A 12 6.49 -8.39 16.39
C VAL A 12 7.65 -7.87 17.26
N ARG A 13 8.00 -8.56 18.34
CA ARG A 13 9.13 -8.19 19.21
C ARG A 13 10.46 -8.31 18.46
N GLU A 14 10.67 -9.37 17.70
CA GLU A 14 11.91 -9.60 16.94
C GLU A 14 12.09 -8.61 15.79
N GLY A 15 11.01 -8.24 15.11
CA GLY A 15 11.04 -7.25 14.03
C GLY A 15 11.13 -5.80 14.49
N ARG A 16 11.12 -5.54 15.80
CA ARG A 16 11.13 -4.21 16.39
C ARG A 16 12.55 -3.65 16.52
N THR A 17 12.78 -2.48 15.95
CA THR A 17 13.99 -1.70 16.24
C THR A 17 13.77 -0.91 17.53
N LEU A 18 14.53 -1.25 18.55
CA LEU A 18 14.46 -0.57 19.84
C LEU A 18 15.35 0.67 19.80
N VAL A 19 14.73 1.85 19.76
CA VAL A 19 15.43 3.14 19.85
C VAL A 19 15.42 3.59 21.30
N ARG A 20 16.60 3.81 21.85
CA ARG A 20 16.80 4.23 23.25
C ARG A 20 17.27 5.67 23.38
N ASP A 21 17.78 6.23 22.30
CA ASP A 21 18.17 7.64 22.24
C ASP A 21 17.31 8.38 21.23
N VAL A 22 16.61 9.41 21.68
CA VAL A 22 15.78 10.27 20.82
C VAL A 22 16.58 10.90 19.69
N GLU A 23 17.91 11.04 19.87
CA GLU A 23 18.82 11.56 18.85
C GLU A 23 19.03 10.63 17.66
N GLU A 24 18.66 9.36 17.77
CA GLU A 24 18.72 8.39 16.67
C GLU A 24 17.59 8.53 15.66
N TYR A 25 16.50 9.24 16.00
CA TYR A 25 15.44 9.52 15.05
C TYR A 25 15.89 10.54 13.98
N LYS A 26 16.02 10.07 12.74
CA LYS A 26 16.66 10.84 11.65
C LYS A 26 15.69 11.71 10.86
N SER A 27 14.40 11.35 10.84
CA SER A 27 13.43 12.01 9.95
C SER A 27 13.10 13.44 10.40
N PHE A 28 12.85 13.62 11.68
CA PHE A 28 12.58 14.94 12.27
C PHE A 28 12.81 14.90 13.77
N ARG A 29 13.49 15.94 14.28
CA ARG A 29 13.71 16.17 15.71
C ARG A 29 13.72 17.66 15.98
N LEU A 30 13.17 18.04 17.11
CA LEU A 30 13.13 19.43 17.53
C LEU A 30 13.09 19.50 19.05
N ASP A 31 13.93 20.38 19.61
CA ASP A 31 13.86 20.79 20.99
C ASP A 31 12.97 22.02 21.10
N PRO A 32 11.80 21.96 21.76
CA PRO A 32 10.93 23.11 21.90
C PRO A 32 11.60 24.31 22.59
N THR A 33 12.53 24.05 23.51
CA THR A 33 13.24 25.14 24.21
C THR A 33 14.24 25.86 23.33
N ALA A 34 14.82 25.17 22.33
CA ALA A 34 15.79 25.73 21.40
C ALA A 34 15.14 26.57 20.30
N ILE A 35 13.83 26.49 20.12
CA ILE A 35 13.09 27.24 19.10
C ILE A 35 12.23 28.34 19.68
N ASP A 36 12.14 28.42 20.98
CA ASP A 36 11.41 29.49 21.66
C ASP A 36 12.06 30.82 21.36
N GLY A 37 11.26 31.81 20.92
CA GLY A 37 11.75 33.13 20.52
C GLY A 37 12.29 33.20 19.08
N LEU A 38 12.32 32.11 18.29
CA LEU A 38 12.65 32.21 16.87
C LEU A 38 11.56 33.00 16.10
N PRO A 39 11.95 33.81 15.10
CA PRO A 39 11.00 34.59 14.32
C PRO A 39 9.97 33.68 13.61
N GLY A 40 8.70 34.00 13.74
CA GLY A 40 7.60 33.24 13.13
C GLY A 40 7.29 31.89 13.79
N ILE A 41 7.85 31.62 14.98
CA ILE A 41 7.49 30.47 15.80
C ILE A 41 6.73 30.98 17.04
N THR A 42 5.62 30.32 17.34
CA THR A 42 4.83 30.54 18.56
C THR A 42 4.54 29.21 19.21
N LEU A 43 5.07 29.02 20.41
CA LEU A 43 4.71 27.91 21.27
C LEU A 43 3.44 28.25 22.06
N ASN A 44 2.59 27.26 22.31
CA ASN A 44 1.33 27.42 23.06
C ASN A 44 0.46 28.58 22.52
N ALA A 45 0.23 28.56 21.21
CA ALA A 45 -0.58 29.59 20.56
C ALA A 45 -2.04 29.51 21.01
N ALA A 46 -2.78 30.62 20.87
CA ALA A 46 -4.19 30.65 21.23
C ALA A 46 -4.97 29.56 20.49
N PRO A 47 -5.82 28.80 21.18
CA PRO A 47 -6.63 27.76 20.57
C PRO A 47 -7.63 28.36 19.58
N ASP A 48 -7.96 27.63 18.54
CA ASP A 48 -9.04 27.96 17.60
C ASP A 48 -10.23 26.99 17.73
N GLU A 49 -11.17 27.07 16.80
CA GLU A 49 -12.38 26.23 16.80
C GLU A 49 -12.07 24.72 16.72
N THR A 50 -10.86 24.34 16.26
CA THR A 50 -10.45 22.94 16.12
C THR A 50 -9.70 22.41 17.34
N GLY A 51 -9.32 23.26 18.27
CA GLY A 51 -8.67 22.85 19.53
C GLY A 51 -7.35 23.59 19.83
N PRO A 52 -6.56 23.06 20.77
CA PRO A 52 -5.31 23.67 21.21
C PRO A 52 -4.24 23.63 20.09
N ILE A 53 -3.44 24.69 20.03
CA ILE A 53 -2.31 24.81 19.11
C ILE A 53 -1.02 24.83 19.93
N TRP A 54 -0.25 23.73 19.87
CA TRP A 54 0.97 23.62 20.66
C TRP A 54 2.18 24.29 20.01
N LEU A 55 2.21 24.29 18.67
CA LEU A 55 3.26 24.95 17.91
C LEU A 55 2.66 25.55 16.63
N GLN A 56 2.88 26.85 16.44
CA GLN A 56 2.55 27.55 15.21
C GLN A 56 3.83 28.00 14.53
N ILE A 57 3.92 27.82 13.21
CA ILE A 57 5.07 28.22 12.41
C ILE A 57 4.60 28.99 11.19
N ASP A 58 5.09 30.20 11.05
CA ASP A 58 4.82 31.08 9.93
C ASP A 58 5.65 30.66 8.70
N ARG A 59 5.08 30.85 7.52
CA ARG A 59 5.80 30.66 6.26
C ARG A 59 6.69 31.89 5.99
N LEU A 60 7.93 31.81 6.44
CA LEU A 60 8.91 32.88 6.18
C LEU A 60 9.58 32.67 4.80
N GLN A 61 10.15 33.76 4.28
CA GLN A 61 10.99 33.77 3.09
C GLN A 61 12.41 34.16 3.47
N GLU A 62 13.39 33.60 2.77
CA GLU A 62 14.79 33.98 2.93
C GLU A 62 14.99 35.41 2.44
N GLU A 63 15.71 36.21 3.21
CA GLU A 63 16.09 37.56 2.81
C GLU A 63 17.46 37.51 2.14
N ARG A 64 17.58 38.25 1.04
CA ARG A 64 18.84 38.34 0.32
C ARG A 64 19.86 39.14 1.14
N PRO A 65 21.15 38.81 1.06
CA PRO A 65 22.18 39.59 1.70
C PRO A 65 22.17 41.05 1.17
N PRO A 66 22.56 42.01 1.99
CA PRO A 66 22.63 43.39 1.58
C PRO A 66 23.58 43.56 0.39
N SER A 67 23.23 44.46 -0.53
CA SER A 67 24.05 44.73 -1.72
C SER A 67 25.42 45.30 -1.34
N LEU A 68 26.45 44.86 -2.07
CA LEU A 68 27.79 45.40 -1.90
C LEU A 68 27.86 46.88 -2.32
N PRO A 69 28.57 47.72 -1.57
CA PRO A 69 28.95 49.05 -2.05
C PRO A 69 29.69 48.95 -3.39
N GLU A 70 29.52 49.95 -4.27
CA GLU A 70 30.16 49.97 -5.60
C GLU A 70 31.69 49.75 -5.56
N ARG A 71 32.36 50.22 -4.52
CA ARG A 71 33.80 50.06 -4.31
C ARG A 71 34.23 48.62 -4.05
N LEU A 72 33.32 47.77 -3.57
CA LEU A 72 33.55 46.34 -3.26
C LEU A 72 33.00 45.40 -4.34
N ALA A 73 32.24 45.96 -5.29
CA ALA A 73 31.66 45.20 -6.39
C ALA A 73 32.78 44.57 -7.26
N GLY A 74 32.70 43.26 -7.47
CA GLY A 74 33.68 42.46 -8.23
C GLY A 74 34.96 42.07 -7.46
N ILE A 75 35.14 42.60 -6.21
CA ILE A 75 36.32 42.30 -5.36
C ILE A 75 35.90 41.41 -4.16
N VAL A 76 34.63 41.40 -3.81
CA VAL A 76 34.09 40.59 -2.72
C VAL A 76 33.18 39.50 -3.29
N GLN A 77 33.46 38.28 -2.93
CA GLN A 77 32.51 37.17 -3.15
C GLN A 77 31.50 37.19 -2.02
N LEU A 78 30.29 37.65 -2.33
CA LEU A 78 29.18 37.68 -1.39
C LEU A 78 28.74 36.26 -1.07
N ALA A 79 28.63 35.95 0.21
CA ALA A 79 28.05 34.68 0.67
C ALA A 79 26.52 34.85 0.81
N ASP A 80 25.76 33.94 0.19
CA ASP A 80 24.30 33.85 0.41
C ASP A 80 23.97 33.15 1.73
N ASP A 81 24.95 32.51 2.35
CA ASP A 81 24.82 31.76 3.59
C ASP A 81 25.22 32.66 4.77
N PRO A 82 24.31 32.99 5.71
CA PRO A 82 24.59 33.84 6.84
C PRO A 82 25.61 33.23 7.83
N ASP A 83 25.93 31.95 7.71
CA ASP A 83 26.96 31.30 8.53
C ASP A 83 28.37 31.41 7.93
N ARG A 84 28.50 32.00 6.75
CA ARG A 84 29.78 32.18 6.05
C ARG A 84 30.00 33.67 5.75
N ASP A 85 31.03 34.23 6.34
CA ASP A 85 31.40 35.62 6.02
C ASP A 85 31.75 35.75 4.53
N PRO A 86 31.40 36.90 3.91
CA PRO A 86 31.88 37.24 2.57
C PRO A 86 33.42 37.25 2.53
N VAL A 87 33.97 36.88 1.37
CA VAL A 87 35.42 36.79 1.22
C VAL A 87 35.91 37.81 0.22
N LEU A 88 36.96 38.57 0.60
CA LEU A 88 37.72 39.36 -0.35
C LEU A 88 38.45 38.42 -1.32
N THR A 89 38.11 38.47 -2.59
CA THR A 89 38.88 37.83 -3.65
C THR A 89 40.11 38.71 -3.89
N THR A 90 41.15 38.49 -3.10
CA THR A 90 42.43 39.19 -3.28
C THR A 90 42.96 38.82 -4.66
N GLY A 91 43.28 39.89 -5.43
CA GLY A 91 43.81 39.75 -6.77
C GLY A 91 45.13 39.01 -6.84
N ASP A 92 45.49 38.82 -8.09
CA ASP A 92 46.72 38.26 -8.63
C ASP A 92 47.88 38.14 -7.61
N PRO A 93 48.35 36.91 -7.30
CA PRO A 93 49.47 36.68 -6.38
C PRO A 93 50.77 37.38 -6.84
N ASP A 94 50.85 37.80 -8.12
CA ASP A 94 52.02 38.41 -8.72
C ASP A 94 52.07 39.93 -8.60
N ASN A 95 51.07 40.56 -7.97
CA ASN A 95 51.03 42.02 -7.75
C ASN A 95 50.57 42.40 -6.35
N PRO A 96 51.45 42.33 -5.33
CA PRO A 96 51.07 42.44 -3.92
C PRO A 96 50.80 43.90 -3.42
N GLU A 97 51.09 44.94 -4.21
CA GLU A 97 50.91 46.31 -3.80
C GLU A 97 50.03 47.11 -4.78
N ARG A 98 48.71 47.04 -4.59
CA ARG A 98 47.81 48.02 -5.20
C ARG A 98 47.66 49.26 -4.30
N PRO A 99 47.89 50.50 -4.80
CA PRO A 99 47.55 51.68 -4.04
C PRO A 99 46.06 51.72 -3.72
N GLY A 100 45.69 51.58 -2.45
CA GLY A 100 44.30 51.58 -1.99
C GLY A 100 43.84 50.33 -1.26
N GLU A 101 44.71 49.35 -1.03
CA GLU A 101 44.35 48.05 -0.38
C GLU A 101 43.83 48.27 1.05
N ASP A 102 44.42 49.18 1.80
CA ASP A 102 43.95 49.56 3.14
C ASP A 102 42.53 50.18 3.11
N SER A 103 42.25 51.03 2.10
CA SER A 103 40.92 51.64 1.92
C SER A 103 39.83 50.61 1.50
N ILE A 104 40.22 49.58 0.74
CA ILE A 104 39.32 48.49 0.37
C ILE A 104 39.04 47.61 1.58
N ARG A 105 40.06 47.30 2.38
CA ARG A 105 39.92 46.52 3.61
C ARG A 105 39.07 47.25 4.63
N GLU A 106 39.28 48.54 4.81
CA GLU A 106 38.48 49.38 5.69
C GLU A 106 37.01 49.45 5.23
N ALA A 107 36.77 49.63 3.93
CA ALA A 107 35.42 49.61 3.37
C ALA A 107 34.74 48.22 3.52
N PHE A 108 35.52 47.15 3.40
CA PHE A 108 35.02 45.79 3.60
C PHE A 108 34.64 45.51 5.06
N GLU A 109 35.48 45.88 6.02
CA GLU A 109 35.18 45.74 7.43
C GLU A 109 33.98 46.64 7.84
N ALA A 110 33.86 47.83 7.29
CA ALA A 110 32.70 48.68 7.50
C ALA A 110 31.41 48.05 6.94
N TYR A 111 31.47 47.43 5.76
CA TYR A 111 30.34 46.69 5.20
C TYR A 111 29.99 45.47 6.05
N LEU A 112 30.98 44.68 6.48
CA LEU A 112 30.75 43.52 7.34
C LEU A 112 30.08 43.96 8.65
N ALA A 113 30.61 44.96 9.32
CA ALA A 113 30.10 45.40 10.61
C ALA A 113 28.75 46.11 10.51
N GLY A 114 28.56 46.97 9.48
CA GLY A 114 27.38 47.81 9.38
C GLY A 114 26.20 47.21 8.63
N SER A 115 26.43 46.25 7.77
CA SER A 115 25.37 45.73 6.89
C SER A 115 25.27 44.20 6.94
N TRP A 116 26.37 43.49 6.70
CA TRP A 116 26.31 42.02 6.51
C TRP A 116 26.09 41.27 7.85
N ARG A 117 26.84 41.57 8.90
CA ARG A 117 26.68 40.91 10.21
C ARG A 117 25.31 41.14 10.83
N PRO A 118 24.73 42.36 10.85
CA PRO A 118 23.37 42.56 11.31
C PRO A 118 22.33 41.76 10.50
N TRP A 119 22.52 41.69 9.17
CA TRP A 119 21.68 40.84 8.32
C TRP A 119 21.86 39.36 8.69
N ALA A 120 23.09 38.87 8.79
CA ALA A 120 23.39 37.50 9.12
C ALA A 120 22.83 37.08 10.48
N GLU A 121 22.96 37.95 11.49
CA GLU A 121 22.37 37.71 12.83
C GLU A 121 20.85 37.61 12.80
N SER A 122 20.17 38.39 11.96
CA SER A 122 18.71 38.32 11.81
C SER A 122 18.26 37.12 10.91
N GLU A 123 19.07 36.80 9.91
CA GLU A 123 18.73 35.78 8.92
C GLU A 123 19.00 34.35 9.42
N LYS A 124 20.01 34.13 10.28
CA LYS A 124 20.28 32.81 10.90
C LYS A 124 19.04 32.20 11.58
N PRO A 125 18.40 32.88 12.53
CA PRO A 125 17.20 32.33 13.18
C PRO A 125 16.02 32.25 12.21
N ARG A 126 15.89 33.15 11.23
CA ARG A 126 14.87 33.07 10.17
C ARG A 126 15.03 31.83 9.32
N ARG A 127 16.24 31.50 8.87
CA ARG A 127 16.53 30.27 8.10
C ARG A 127 16.32 29.03 8.92
N GLN A 128 16.57 29.08 10.22
CA GLN A 128 16.24 27.96 11.11
C GLN A 128 14.73 27.69 11.11
N THR A 129 13.90 28.74 11.23
CA THR A 129 12.44 28.60 11.11
C THR A 129 12.02 28.03 9.76
N ILE A 130 12.62 28.51 8.66
CA ILE A 130 12.33 28.02 7.32
C ILE A 130 12.67 26.52 7.18
N ARG A 131 13.80 26.07 7.75
CA ARG A 131 14.18 24.64 7.76
C ARG A 131 13.17 23.80 8.54
N ILE A 132 12.74 24.27 9.71
CA ILE A 132 11.73 23.59 10.53
C ILE A 132 10.40 23.53 9.78
N TYR A 133 9.97 24.64 9.18
CA TYR A 133 8.76 24.69 8.37
C TYR A 133 8.81 23.68 7.22
N ARG A 134 9.91 23.62 6.45
CA ARG A 134 10.11 22.66 5.35
C ARG A 134 10.06 21.23 5.84
N GLY A 135 10.69 20.93 6.98
CA GLY A 135 10.68 19.61 7.60
C GLY A 135 9.27 19.14 7.96
N LEU A 136 8.52 19.96 8.69
CA LEU A 136 7.13 19.66 9.07
C LEU A 136 6.18 19.60 7.86
N PHE A 137 6.40 20.45 6.86
CA PHE A 137 5.60 20.40 5.63
C PHE A 137 5.82 19.10 4.86
N THR A 138 7.06 18.63 4.75
CA THR A 138 7.40 17.33 4.13
C THR A 138 6.78 16.18 4.90
N MET A 139 6.84 16.21 6.22
CA MET A 139 6.19 15.20 7.07
C MET A 139 4.68 15.17 6.88
N ARG A 140 4.04 16.33 6.85
CA ARG A 140 2.60 16.43 6.56
C ARG A 140 2.23 15.81 5.22
N GLN A 141 3.05 16.00 4.19
CA GLN A 141 2.83 15.36 2.89
C GLN A 141 3.02 13.84 2.96
N SER A 142 4.10 13.37 3.60
CA SER A 142 4.39 11.95 3.77
C SER A 142 3.31 11.23 4.59
N ALA A 143 2.83 11.86 5.67
CA ALA A 143 1.74 11.32 6.48
C ALA A 143 0.43 11.17 5.67
N ARG A 144 0.13 12.10 4.77
CA ARG A 144 -1.03 12.04 3.89
C ARG A 144 -0.90 10.99 2.77
N ALA A 145 0.30 10.81 2.25
CA ALA A 145 0.54 9.90 1.14
C ALA A 145 0.62 8.43 1.60
N ASN A 146 1.39 8.12 2.63
CA ASN A 146 1.77 6.76 2.99
C ASN A 146 1.51 6.39 4.46
N GLY A 147 1.31 7.34 5.37
CA GLY A 147 1.10 7.09 6.80
C GLY A 147 2.23 6.30 7.48
N THR A 148 3.46 6.38 6.95
CA THR A 148 4.58 5.55 7.38
C THR A 148 5.28 6.07 8.64
N GLU A 149 5.08 7.35 8.96
CA GLU A 149 5.68 7.99 10.14
C GLU A 149 4.63 8.77 10.92
N GLU A 150 4.83 8.84 12.23
CA GLU A 150 4.04 9.65 13.15
C GLU A 150 4.90 10.73 13.78
N LEU A 151 4.33 11.93 13.96
CA LEU A 151 4.93 13.01 14.72
C LEU A 151 4.44 12.93 16.16
N LEU A 152 5.34 13.05 17.10
CA LEU A 152 5.10 12.88 18.52
C LEU A 152 5.68 14.05 19.32
N TRP A 153 5.00 14.42 20.39
CA TRP A 153 5.57 15.26 21.46
C TRP A 153 5.88 14.36 22.65
N GLY A 154 7.16 14.15 22.89
CA GLY A 154 7.65 13.38 24.02
C GLY A 154 7.73 14.26 25.28
N LEU A 155 7.27 13.73 26.39
CA LEU A 155 7.22 14.37 27.70
C LEU A 155 8.00 13.55 28.73
N GLY A 156 8.72 14.22 29.62
CA GLY A 156 9.50 13.59 30.69
C GLY A 156 10.71 12.86 30.15
N MET A 157 11.78 13.58 29.87
CA MET A 157 13.01 13.00 29.35
C MET A 157 13.75 12.22 30.42
N VAL A 158 14.08 10.96 30.08
CA VAL A 158 14.87 10.06 30.91
C VAL A 158 16.29 10.02 30.40
N PHE A 159 17.25 10.19 31.29
CA PHE A 159 18.68 10.10 31.04
C PHE A 159 19.27 9.04 31.96
N TRP A 160 19.77 7.97 31.38
CA TRP A 160 20.29 6.88 32.19
C TRP A 160 21.30 6.02 31.43
N ALA A 161 22.46 5.80 32.02
CA ALA A 161 23.43 4.81 31.60
C ALA A 161 23.39 3.62 32.59
N THR A 162 23.06 2.43 32.13
CA THR A 162 22.94 1.23 32.96
C THR A 162 23.50 0.01 32.21
N LYS A 163 23.38 -1.17 32.79
CA LYS A 163 23.79 -2.44 32.17
C LYS A 163 22.62 -3.40 32.20
N ASP A 164 22.51 -4.21 31.16
CA ASP A 164 21.57 -5.32 31.16
C ASP A 164 22.04 -6.47 32.10
N GLY A 165 21.21 -7.52 32.23
CA GLY A 165 21.55 -8.71 33.00
C GLY A 165 22.74 -9.49 32.46
N GLY A 166 23.23 -9.21 31.27
CA GLY A 166 24.41 -9.78 30.61
C GLY A 166 25.66 -8.89 30.70
N GLY A 167 25.54 -7.68 31.29
CA GLY A 167 26.63 -6.73 31.43
C GLY A 167 26.83 -5.77 30.26
N THR A 168 25.95 -5.81 29.23
CA THR A 168 25.97 -4.90 28.09
C THR A 168 25.51 -3.50 28.53
N GLU A 169 26.21 -2.47 28.09
CA GLU A 169 25.83 -1.10 28.40
C GLU A 169 24.55 -0.70 27.68
N ILE A 170 23.60 -0.11 28.41
CA ILE A 170 22.37 0.46 27.95
C ILE A 170 22.41 1.96 28.21
N ALA A 171 22.34 2.75 27.13
CA ALA A 171 22.27 4.19 27.18
C ALA A 171 20.83 4.62 26.82
N ILE A 172 20.16 5.33 27.73
CA ILE A 172 18.78 5.78 27.53
C ILE A 172 18.74 7.30 27.59
N ARG A 173 18.26 7.92 26.50
CA ARG A 173 17.90 9.33 26.39
C ARG A 173 16.59 9.41 25.63
N HIS A 174 15.49 9.19 26.31
CA HIS A 174 14.20 9.06 25.64
C HIS A 174 13.05 9.60 26.50
N PRO A 175 12.02 10.19 25.90
CA PRO A 175 10.85 10.59 26.66
C PRO A 175 10.09 9.39 27.21
N LEU A 176 9.45 9.57 28.37
CA LEU A 176 8.67 8.55 29.05
C LEU A 176 7.27 8.43 28.52
N LEU A 177 6.68 9.56 28.14
CA LEU A 177 5.34 9.67 27.59
C LEU A 177 5.39 10.31 26.20
N THR A 178 4.53 9.90 25.29
CA THR A 178 4.43 10.49 23.96
C THR A 178 2.99 10.83 23.63
N VAL A 179 2.78 12.03 23.13
CA VAL A 179 1.49 12.52 22.64
C VAL A 179 1.54 12.60 21.12
N PRO A 180 0.69 11.88 20.39
CA PRO A 180 0.60 11.98 18.94
C PRO A 180 0.19 13.39 18.51
N LEU A 181 0.77 13.84 17.39
CA LEU A 181 0.52 15.18 16.85
C LEU A 181 -0.05 15.09 15.43
N VAL A 182 -0.85 16.10 15.10
CA VAL A 182 -1.30 16.37 13.72
C VAL A 182 -0.76 17.70 13.25
N ILE A 183 -0.46 17.80 11.95
CA ILE A 183 0.03 19.02 11.31
C ILE A 183 -1.06 19.54 10.38
N ASP A 184 -1.69 20.64 10.77
CA ASP A 184 -2.61 21.39 9.93
C ASP A 184 -1.91 22.53 9.20
N GLN A 185 -2.54 23.02 8.15
CA GLN A 185 -2.09 24.21 7.44
C GLN A 185 -3.27 25.14 7.24
N ASP A 186 -3.12 26.34 7.71
CA ASP A 186 -4.07 27.42 7.43
C ASP A 186 -4.11 27.72 5.92
N PRO A 187 -5.25 27.57 5.26
CA PRO A 187 -5.38 27.76 3.82
C PRO A 187 -5.15 29.21 3.34
N ARG A 188 -5.25 30.20 4.23
CA ARG A 188 -5.09 31.62 3.91
C ARG A 188 -3.67 32.11 4.12
N THR A 189 -3.08 31.77 5.26
CA THR A 189 -1.77 32.26 5.67
C THR A 189 -0.64 31.28 5.36
N PHE A 190 -0.98 30.01 5.03
CA PHE A 190 -0.04 28.90 4.86
C PHE A 190 0.79 28.57 6.10
N ARG A 191 0.38 29.05 7.27
CA ARG A 191 0.98 28.70 8.55
C ARG A 191 0.81 27.20 8.81
N LEU A 192 1.80 26.60 9.44
CA LEU A 192 1.66 25.25 9.96
C LEU A 192 1.23 25.33 11.43
N LEU A 193 0.22 24.54 11.77
CA LEU A 193 -0.35 24.43 13.09
C LEU A 193 -0.16 23.00 13.57
N VAL A 194 0.66 22.79 14.57
CA VAL A 194 0.90 21.49 15.17
C VAL A 194 0.04 21.38 16.43
N ARG A 195 -0.78 20.35 16.46
CA ARG A 195 -1.78 20.12 17.51
C ARG A 195 -1.65 18.72 18.08
N PRO A 196 -2.10 18.49 19.33
CA PRO A 196 -2.30 17.12 19.79
C PRO A 196 -3.37 16.43 18.94
N ASP A 197 -3.13 15.18 18.61
CA ASP A 197 -4.14 14.31 18.00
C ASP A 197 -5.09 13.79 19.07
N LEU A 198 -6.23 14.46 19.24
CA LEU A 198 -7.20 14.14 20.28
C LEU A 198 -7.95 12.82 20.06
N ASP A 199 -7.77 12.21 18.89
CA ASP A 199 -8.36 10.93 18.55
C ASP A 199 -7.45 9.75 18.88
N ARG A 200 -6.18 10.02 19.07
CA ARG A 200 -5.19 9.02 19.46
C ARG A 200 -4.80 9.20 20.91
N VAL A 201 -4.76 8.08 21.61
CA VAL A 201 -4.34 8.06 23.01
C VAL A 201 -2.84 8.27 23.11
N ALA A 202 -2.41 9.07 24.05
CA ALA A 202 -1.00 9.19 24.41
C ALA A 202 -0.42 7.82 24.82
N GLN A 203 0.87 7.63 24.62
CA GLN A 203 1.52 6.35 24.85
C GLN A 203 2.59 6.44 25.94
N VAL A 204 2.79 5.32 26.60
CA VAL A 204 3.89 5.12 27.57
C VAL A 204 5.00 4.36 26.86
N GLU A 205 6.19 4.90 26.84
CA GLU A 205 7.36 4.33 26.15
C GLU A 205 8.07 3.29 27.01
N THR A 206 7.47 2.11 27.18
CA THR A 206 8.03 1.04 28.02
C THR A 206 9.13 0.24 27.34
N GLY A 207 9.06 0.08 26.02
CA GLY A 207 10.02 -0.71 25.26
C GLY A 207 11.45 -0.20 25.36
N THR A 208 11.63 1.11 25.50
CA THR A 208 12.94 1.76 25.67
C THR A 208 13.71 1.23 26.89
N PHE A 209 12.99 0.77 27.93
CA PHE A 209 13.55 0.28 29.18
C PHE A 209 13.71 -1.25 29.24
N GLU A 210 13.42 -1.97 28.15
CA GLU A 210 13.61 -3.41 28.10
C GLU A 210 15.08 -3.78 28.37
N GLY A 211 15.28 -4.73 29.25
CA GLY A 211 16.63 -5.15 29.68
C GLY A 211 17.29 -4.25 30.73
N ALA A 212 16.76 -3.06 31.02
CA ALA A 212 17.36 -2.12 31.99
C ALA A 212 17.13 -2.49 33.48
N GLY A 213 16.40 -3.56 33.75
CA GLY A 213 16.26 -4.10 35.13
C GLY A 213 15.35 -3.28 36.04
N LEU A 214 14.42 -2.48 35.51
CA LEU A 214 13.42 -1.72 36.26
C LEU A 214 12.30 -2.64 36.76
N ARG A 215 12.30 -2.95 38.07
CA ARG A 215 11.23 -3.72 38.70
C ARG A 215 9.99 -2.84 38.87
N GLY A 216 8.79 -3.39 38.58
CA GLY A 216 7.52 -2.65 38.69
C GLY A 216 7.20 -1.77 37.50
N LEU A 217 8.01 -1.73 36.44
CA LEU A 217 7.74 -0.95 35.22
C LEU A 217 6.41 -1.33 34.58
N ALA A 218 6.10 -2.63 34.52
CA ALA A 218 4.84 -3.11 33.95
C ALA A 218 3.61 -2.61 34.72
N ASP A 219 3.63 -2.70 36.04
CA ASP A 219 2.54 -2.26 36.91
C ASP A 219 2.35 -0.74 36.83
N TRP A 220 3.46 0.01 36.86
CA TRP A 220 3.44 1.45 36.67
C TRP A 220 2.86 1.82 35.29
N ALA A 221 3.33 1.19 34.23
CA ALA A 221 2.83 1.44 32.89
C ALA A 221 1.34 1.09 32.74
N GLN A 222 0.87 0.01 33.36
CA GLN A 222 -0.54 -0.35 33.36
C GLN A 222 -1.39 0.71 34.08
N LYS A 223 -0.94 1.19 35.24
CA LYS A 223 -1.60 2.29 35.97
C LYS A 223 -1.70 3.55 35.11
N VAL A 224 -0.61 3.95 34.45
CA VAL A 224 -0.61 5.14 33.59
C VAL A 224 -1.55 4.94 32.40
N ARG A 225 -1.51 3.78 31.73
CA ARG A 225 -2.42 3.48 30.61
C ARG A 225 -3.89 3.54 31.02
N GLN A 226 -4.23 3.06 32.23
CA GLN A 226 -5.60 3.19 32.76
C GLN A 226 -6.02 4.66 32.90
N LEU A 227 -5.12 5.53 33.34
CA LEU A 227 -5.39 6.97 33.42
C LEU A 227 -5.56 7.59 32.03
N LEU A 228 -4.75 7.18 31.05
CA LEU A 228 -4.83 7.67 29.67
C LEU A 228 -6.09 7.21 28.93
N THR A 229 -6.61 6.03 29.28
CA THR A 229 -7.76 5.41 28.61
C THR A 229 -9.04 5.41 29.48
N HIS A 230 -9.07 6.17 30.56
CA HIS A 230 -10.18 6.17 31.48
C HIS A 230 -11.51 6.51 30.76
N PRO A 231 -12.59 5.75 30.99
CA PRO A 231 -13.86 5.96 30.29
C PRO A 231 -14.51 7.32 30.59
N ASN A 232 -14.30 7.84 31.81
CA ASN A 232 -14.74 9.19 32.15
C ASN A 232 -13.73 10.24 31.68
N PRO A 233 -14.11 11.18 30.78
CA PRO A 233 -13.21 12.23 30.30
C PRO A 233 -12.62 13.10 31.43
N ASP A 234 -13.38 13.39 32.48
CA ASP A 234 -12.93 14.23 33.60
C ASP A 234 -11.81 13.57 34.45
N GLN A 235 -11.66 12.26 34.32
CA GLN A 235 -10.63 11.47 35.01
C GLN A 235 -9.53 10.98 34.07
N ARG A 236 -9.62 11.36 32.80
CA ARG A 236 -8.64 10.98 31.78
C ARG A 236 -7.48 11.96 31.78
N LEU A 237 -6.29 11.41 31.88
CA LEU A 237 -5.07 12.16 31.66
C LEU A 237 -4.78 12.22 30.16
N ASP A 238 -5.34 13.19 29.48
CA ASP A 238 -5.19 13.39 28.04
C ASP A 238 -4.52 14.73 27.69
N ALA A 239 -4.33 14.97 26.40
CA ALA A 239 -3.72 16.19 25.90
C ALA A 239 -4.53 17.48 26.13
N GLN A 240 -5.78 17.39 26.58
CA GLN A 240 -6.62 18.58 26.85
C GLN A 240 -6.47 19.08 28.28
N GLY A 241 -6.27 18.19 29.25
CA GLY A 241 -6.26 18.55 30.66
C GLY A 241 -5.05 18.10 31.47
N GLY A 242 -4.33 17.06 31.04
CA GLY A 242 -3.27 16.46 31.82
C GLY A 242 -1.91 16.42 31.16
N LEU A 243 -1.82 16.11 29.87
CA LEU A 243 -0.57 15.96 29.14
C LEU A 243 -0.25 17.18 28.28
N VAL A 244 -0.20 18.36 28.88
CA VAL A 244 0.15 19.59 28.19
C VAL A 244 1.65 19.86 28.34
N PRO A 245 2.42 20.01 27.24
CA PRO A 245 3.87 20.18 27.30
C PRO A 245 4.33 21.41 28.09
N PHE A 246 3.48 22.43 28.14
CA PHE A 246 3.77 23.73 28.77
C PHE A 246 3.33 23.80 30.23
N ASP A 247 2.63 22.77 30.73
CA ASP A 247 2.20 22.65 32.12
C ASP A 247 2.55 21.25 32.65
N PRO A 248 3.75 21.09 33.25
CA PRO A 248 4.18 19.82 33.82
C PRO A 248 3.35 19.34 35.00
N SER A 249 2.57 20.21 35.66
CA SER A 249 1.82 19.88 36.88
C SER A 249 0.87 18.68 36.69
N GLY A 250 0.32 18.50 35.49
CA GLY A 250 -0.57 17.39 35.17
C GLY A 250 0.14 16.03 35.05
N TRP A 251 1.39 15.97 34.64
CA TRP A 251 2.12 14.73 34.37
C TRP A 251 3.40 14.52 35.19
N GLU A 252 3.91 15.55 35.87
CA GLU A 252 5.04 15.42 36.78
C GLU A 252 4.83 14.36 37.89
N PRO A 253 3.62 14.19 38.47
CA PRO A 253 3.37 13.09 39.41
C PRO A 253 3.70 11.71 38.85
N LEU A 254 3.45 11.48 37.56
CA LEU A 254 3.81 10.22 36.89
C LEU A 254 5.32 10.04 36.79
N LEU A 255 6.07 11.13 36.59
CA LEU A 255 7.54 11.07 36.56
C LEU A 255 8.08 10.72 37.95
N ARG A 256 7.49 11.28 39.03
CA ARG A 256 7.86 10.96 40.40
C ARG A 256 7.57 9.48 40.73
N ASP A 257 6.42 8.97 40.34
CA ASP A 257 6.08 7.55 40.49
C ASP A 257 7.05 6.66 39.71
N PHE A 258 7.48 7.07 38.49
CA PHE A 258 8.46 6.35 37.69
C PHE A 258 9.85 6.35 38.32
N VAL A 259 10.31 7.50 38.79
CA VAL A 259 11.60 7.64 39.46
C VAL A 259 11.66 6.73 40.71
N ALA A 260 10.56 6.60 41.43
CA ALA A 260 10.45 5.76 42.62
C ALA A 260 10.59 4.25 42.34
N LEU A 261 10.54 3.81 41.06
CA LEU A 261 10.82 2.42 40.68
C LEU A 261 12.28 2.02 40.96
N LYS A 262 13.16 3.01 41.15
CA LYS A 262 14.57 2.79 41.46
C LYS A 262 14.98 3.64 42.67
N SER A 263 15.62 3.01 43.66
CA SER A 263 15.95 3.64 44.93
C SER A 263 16.90 4.85 44.81
N ASP A 264 17.72 4.89 43.75
CA ASP A 264 18.67 5.97 43.44
C ASP A 264 18.13 6.90 42.31
N GLY A 265 16.88 6.77 41.93
CA GLY A 265 16.27 7.61 40.91
C GLY A 265 16.13 9.09 41.36
N ALA A 266 16.24 10.02 40.46
CA ALA A 266 16.08 11.44 40.71
C ALA A 266 15.23 12.15 39.65
N LEU A 267 14.37 13.05 40.11
CA LEU A 267 13.72 14.05 39.26
C LEU A 267 14.55 15.34 39.38
N GLU A 268 15.04 15.84 38.27
CA GLU A 268 15.90 17.03 38.22
C GLU A 268 15.25 18.15 37.36
N ASP A 269 15.61 19.39 37.70
CA ASP A 269 15.08 20.57 36.99
C ASP A 269 15.77 20.84 35.65
N ARG A 270 16.99 20.28 35.45
CA ARG A 270 17.81 20.52 34.28
C ARG A 270 18.33 19.24 33.67
N GLU A 271 18.44 19.22 32.37
CA GLU A 271 19.04 18.09 31.65
C GLU A 271 20.54 17.97 32.00
N PRO A 272 21.00 16.74 32.29
CA PRO A 272 22.41 16.50 32.54
C PRO A 272 23.22 16.66 31.25
N GLY A 273 24.47 17.11 31.37
CA GLY A 273 25.39 17.26 30.23
C GLY A 273 25.82 15.95 29.57
N GLY A 274 25.33 14.79 30.05
CA GLY A 274 25.60 13.45 29.53
C GLY A 274 24.63 12.44 30.13
N LEU A 275 24.93 11.16 29.99
CA LEU A 275 24.10 10.08 30.53
C LEU A 275 24.61 9.67 31.91
N PRO A 276 23.92 10.00 33.01
CA PRO A 276 24.31 9.64 34.37
C PRO A 276 24.11 8.13 34.63
N PRO A 277 24.89 7.52 35.53
CA PRO A 277 24.71 6.12 35.93
C PRO A 277 23.45 5.89 36.77
N ARG A 278 22.91 6.94 37.38
CA ARG A 278 21.61 6.92 38.08
C ARG A 278 20.46 7.27 37.15
N LEU A 279 19.31 6.69 37.42
CA LEU A 279 18.09 7.03 36.72
C LEU A 279 17.73 8.51 36.97
N THR A 280 17.86 9.35 35.96
CA THR A 280 17.55 10.77 36.05
C THR A 280 16.41 11.09 35.10
N VAL A 281 15.39 11.75 35.60
CA VAL A 281 14.24 12.20 34.82
C VAL A 281 14.14 13.70 34.91
N VAL A 282 13.78 14.34 33.81
CA VAL A 282 13.61 15.79 33.72
C VAL A 282 12.25 16.09 33.11
N ALA A 283 11.55 17.08 33.64
CA ALA A 283 10.28 17.54 33.08
C ALA A 283 10.50 18.37 31.80
N SER A 284 11.36 17.88 30.92
CA SER A 284 11.63 18.46 29.60
C SER A 284 10.93 17.65 28.49
N SER A 285 10.90 18.20 27.29
CA SER A 285 10.17 17.62 26.19
C SER A 285 10.95 17.65 24.87
N ARG A 286 10.56 16.80 23.91
CA ARG A 286 11.12 16.71 22.56
C ARG A 286 10.02 16.46 21.55
N ILE A 287 10.12 17.08 20.38
CA ILE A 287 9.26 16.75 19.23
C ILE A 287 10.10 15.91 18.28
N PHE A 288 9.59 14.76 17.87
CA PHE A 288 10.29 13.87 16.97
C PHE A 288 9.34 13.05 16.11
N ALA A 289 9.87 12.53 15.01
CA ALA A 289 9.15 11.65 14.12
C ALA A 289 9.74 10.24 14.14
N ARG A 290 8.85 9.26 14.15
CA ARG A 290 9.22 7.84 14.07
C ARG A 290 8.19 7.04 13.28
N ARG A 291 8.53 5.81 12.95
CA ARG A 291 7.51 4.84 12.53
C ARG A 291 6.58 4.54 13.70
N PRO A 292 5.27 4.31 13.45
CA PRO A 292 4.33 3.98 14.51
C PRO A 292 4.84 2.84 15.38
N SER A 293 4.75 3.04 16.67
CA SER A 293 5.18 2.03 17.65
C SER A 293 4.31 0.78 17.53
N GLN A 294 4.96 -0.38 17.58
CA GLN A 294 4.25 -1.67 17.62
C GLN A 294 3.82 -2.06 19.05
N GLU A 295 4.10 -1.23 20.05
CA GLU A 295 3.70 -1.51 21.44
C GLU A 295 2.20 -1.64 21.63
N ALA A 296 1.42 -0.78 20.96
CA ALA A 296 -0.04 -0.88 20.98
C ALA A 296 -0.53 -2.22 20.38
N LEU A 297 0.15 -2.72 19.34
CA LEU A 297 -0.16 -4.02 18.76
C LEU A 297 0.18 -5.15 19.74
N LEU A 298 1.35 -5.10 20.38
CA LEU A 298 1.73 -6.10 21.39
C LEU A 298 0.75 -6.13 22.56
N TRP A 299 0.35 -4.97 23.04
CA TRP A 299 -0.66 -4.88 24.09
C TRP A 299 -2.00 -5.48 23.67
N ASN A 300 -2.46 -5.17 22.45
CA ASN A 300 -3.69 -5.76 21.91
C ASN A 300 -3.59 -7.28 21.79
N LEU A 301 -2.43 -7.80 21.37
CA LEU A 301 -2.19 -9.25 21.31
C LEU A 301 -2.22 -9.91 22.70
N GLU A 302 -1.67 -9.25 23.71
CA GLU A 302 -1.73 -9.72 25.10
C GLU A 302 -3.16 -9.70 25.65
N ALA A 303 -3.91 -8.64 25.37
CA ALA A 303 -5.34 -8.53 25.75
C ALA A 303 -6.19 -9.61 25.06
N LEU A 304 -5.98 -9.83 23.76
CA LEU A 304 -6.64 -10.89 23.00
C LEU A 304 -6.25 -12.29 23.51
N LYS A 305 -5.01 -12.48 23.93
CA LYS A 305 -4.55 -13.73 24.54
C LYS A 305 -5.29 -13.99 25.87
N ALA A 306 -5.33 -13.02 26.77
CA ALA A 306 -6.07 -13.13 28.03
C ALA A 306 -7.56 -13.42 27.80
N GLU A 307 -8.16 -12.80 26.80
CA GLU A 307 -9.55 -13.08 26.39
C GLU A 307 -9.71 -14.50 25.83
N ALA A 308 -8.76 -14.97 25.00
CA ALA A 308 -8.78 -16.32 24.44
C ALA A 308 -8.54 -17.41 25.49
N GLU A 309 -7.82 -17.11 26.57
CA GLU A 309 -7.61 -18.01 27.72
C GLU A 309 -8.88 -18.15 28.59
N THR A 310 -9.68 -17.08 28.66
CA THR A 310 -10.88 -17.04 29.52
C THR A 310 -12.17 -17.46 28.81
N LYS A 311 -12.28 -17.25 27.50
CA LYS A 311 -13.46 -17.58 26.72
C LYS A 311 -13.41 -19.01 26.17
N ALA A 312 -14.39 -19.83 26.56
CA ALA A 312 -14.53 -21.19 26.06
C ALA A 312 -15.06 -21.27 24.61
N ASP A 313 -15.69 -20.20 24.10
CA ASP A 313 -16.33 -20.17 22.78
C ASP A 313 -15.74 -19.03 21.94
N LEU A 314 -14.82 -19.40 21.06
CA LEU A 314 -14.20 -18.48 20.08
C LEU A 314 -14.97 -18.56 18.76
N PRO A 315 -15.07 -17.41 18.02
CA PRO A 315 -15.72 -17.41 16.71
C PRO A 315 -15.10 -18.43 15.74
N GLU A 316 -15.95 -19.16 15.00
CA GLU A 316 -15.52 -20.21 14.06
C GLU A 316 -14.49 -19.72 13.03
N ALA A 317 -14.66 -18.50 12.53
CA ALA A 317 -13.71 -17.87 11.61
C ALA A 317 -12.29 -17.72 12.21
N VAL A 318 -12.20 -17.50 13.51
CA VAL A 318 -10.92 -17.39 14.24
C VAL A 318 -10.33 -18.76 14.48
N LEU A 319 -11.16 -19.74 14.83
CA LEU A 319 -10.74 -21.14 14.99
C LEU A 319 -10.23 -21.75 13.67
N ALA A 320 -10.86 -21.40 12.55
CA ALA A 320 -10.45 -21.84 11.22
C ALA A 320 -9.02 -21.43 10.84
N MET A 321 -8.48 -20.36 11.45
CA MET A 321 -7.09 -19.91 11.21
C MET A 321 -6.05 -20.82 11.88
N VAL A 322 -6.42 -21.60 12.87
CA VAL A 322 -5.51 -22.41 13.70
C VAL A 322 -5.79 -23.91 13.64
N ARG A 323 -6.89 -24.34 13.00
CA ARG A 323 -7.21 -25.74 12.78
C ARG A 323 -6.44 -26.30 11.58
N ASP A 324 -6.16 -27.60 11.60
CA ASP A 324 -5.59 -28.27 10.45
C ASP A 324 -6.58 -28.21 9.27
N PRO A 325 -6.14 -27.83 8.07
CA PRO A 325 -6.99 -27.88 6.88
C PRO A 325 -7.61 -29.27 6.61
N ALA A 326 -6.95 -30.34 7.04
CA ALA A 326 -7.46 -31.70 6.91
C ALA A 326 -8.68 -31.98 7.81
N ASP A 327 -8.84 -31.27 8.92
CA ASP A 327 -9.97 -31.41 9.84
C ASP A 327 -11.26 -30.72 9.33
N HIS A 328 -11.15 -29.97 8.25
CA HIS A 328 -12.24 -29.23 7.61
C HIS A 328 -12.64 -29.81 6.25
N VAL A 329 -13.12 -31.06 6.25
CA VAL A 329 -13.88 -31.59 5.12
C VAL A 329 -15.33 -31.16 5.33
N ASP A 330 -15.69 -29.99 4.79
CA ASP A 330 -17.08 -29.57 4.72
C ASP A 330 -17.72 -30.20 3.49
N ASP A 331 -18.46 -31.30 3.70
CA ASP A 331 -19.16 -32.03 2.66
C ASP A 331 -20.41 -31.29 2.11
N ARG A 332 -20.69 -30.09 2.62
CA ARG A 332 -21.81 -29.30 2.11
C ARG A 332 -21.52 -28.79 0.70
N GLU A 333 -22.40 -29.16 -0.24
CA GLU A 333 -22.33 -28.58 -1.58
C GLU A 333 -22.53 -27.05 -1.49
N PRO A 334 -21.63 -26.27 -2.13
CA PRO A 334 -21.84 -24.82 -2.23
C PRO A 334 -23.14 -24.50 -2.95
N PRO A 335 -23.87 -23.47 -2.52
CA PRO A 335 -25.06 -23.03 -3.22
C PRO A 335 -24.73 -22.63 -4.65
N LYS A 336 -25.54 -23.08 -5.59
CA LYS A 336 -25.43 -22.64 -6.99
C LYS A 336 -26.13 -21.30 -7.12
N TYR A 337 -25.44 -20.35 -7.74
CA TYR A 337 -26.02 -19.04 -8.06
C TYR A 337 -26.46 -18.98 -9.52
N ARG A 338 -27.55 -18.26 -9.79
CA ARG A 338 -27.94 -17.91 -11.15
C ARG A 338 -26.83 -17.07 -11.76
N ARG A 339 -26.33 -17.47 -12.92
CA ARG A 339 -25.20 -16.80 -13.58
C ARG A 339 -25.68 -16.22 -14.90
N VAL A 340 -25.31 -14.98 -15.15
CA VAL A 340 -25.27 -14.42 -16.49
C VAL A 340 -23.90 -14.77 -17.08
N SER A 341 -23.83 -15.79 -17.92
CA SER A 341 -22.58 -16.18 -18.58
C SER A 341 -22.65 -15.79 -20.05
N PHE A 342 -21.59 -15.18 -20.55
CA PHE A 342 -21.40 -14.95 -22.00
C PHE A 342 -20.85 -16.20 -22.70
N LEU A 343 -20.63 -17.31 -21.98
CA LEU A 343 -20.17 -18.58 -22.53
C LEU A 343 -21.35 -19.55 -22.61
N PRO A 344 -21.57 -20.19 -23.77
CA PRO A 344 -22.60 -21.23 -23.95
C PRO A 344 -22.42 -22.36 -22.92
N GLY A 345 -23.52 -22.89 -22.41
CA GLY A 345 -23.54 -24.09 -21.56
C GLY A 345 -23.30 -23.89 -20.06
N VAL A 346 -23.15 -22.66 -19.55
CA VAL A 346 -22.84 -22.37 -18.13
C VAL A 346 -23.97 -21.64 -17.38
N THR A 347 -25.21 -21.74 -17.84
CA THR A 347 -26.36 -21.16 -17.14
C THR A 347 -26.96 -22.13 -16.15
N HIS A 348 -26.93 -21.79 -14.87
CA HIS A 348 -27.77 -22.45 -13.87
C HIS A 348 -29.09 -21.67 -13.74
N ALA A 349 -30.13 -22.14 -14.43
CA ALA A 349 -31.47 -21.56 -14.32
C ALA A 349 -32.06 -21.70 -12.90
N ASN A 350 -31.63 -22.71 -12.16
CA ASN A 350 -32.05 -22.99 -10.79
C ASN A 350 -30.93 -22.61 -9.82
N GLY A 351 -31.11 -21.55 -9.03
CA GLY A 351 -30.13 -21.13 -8.04
C GLY A 351 -30.58 -19.90 -7.27
N SER A 352 -29.84 -19.52 -6.27
CA SER A 352 -30.03 -18.26 -5.54
C SER A 352 -29.58 -17.07 -6.39
N ASP A 353 -30.18 -15.90 -6.15
CA ASP A 353 -29.78 -14.68 -6.87
C ASP A 353 -28.39 -14.23 -6.46
N LEU A 354 -27.63 -13.79 -7.46
CA LEU A 354 -26.31 -13.20 -7.31
C LEU A 354 -26.41 -11.67 -7.47
N PHE A 355 -26.19 -10.95 -6.36
CA PHE A 355 -26.30 -9.49 -6.36
C PHE A 355 -24.93 -8.83 -6.66
N PHE A 356 -24.47 -9.00 -7.89
CA PHE A 356 -23.20 -8.45 -8.39
C PHE A 356 -23.47 -7.27 -9.36
N PRO A 357 -23.26 -6.02 -8.90
CA PRO A 357 -23.52 -4.84 -9.75
C PRO A 357 -22.44 -4.56 -10.80
N LYS A 358 -21.29 -5.21 -10.70
CA LYS A 358 -20.18 -5.06 -11.66
C LYS A 358 -20.00 -6.33 -12.48
N PRO A 359 -19.47 -6.24 -13.72
CA PRO A 359 -19.13 -7.42 -14.52
C PRO A 359 -18.25 -8.40 -13.73
N TYR A 360 -18.46 -9.67 -13.95
CA TYR A 360 -17.80 -10.74 -13.20
C TYR A 360 -17.54 -11.97 -14.08
N ASN A 361 -16.67 -12.85 -13.63
CA ASN A 361 -16.40 -14.13 -14.25
C ASN A 361 -16.74 -15.30 -13.31
N ALA A 362 -16.64 -16.53 -13.82
CA ALA A 362 -16.97 -17.73 -13.07
C ALA A 362 -16.11 -17.92 -11.81
N GLU A 363 -14.82 -17.55 -11.86
CA GLU A 363 -13.91 -17.66 -10.72
C GLU A 363 -14.32 -16.73 -9.57
N GLN A 364 -14.80 -15.54 -9.90
CA GLN A 364 -15.27 -14.57 -8.90
C GLN A 364 -16.58 -15.05 -8.22
N VAL A 365 -17.44 -15.76 -8.95
CA VAL A 365 -18.64 -16.38 -8.36
C VAL A 365 -18.27 -17.52 -7.42
N ARG A 366 -17.28 -18.34 -7.76
CA ARG A 366 -16.78 -19.42 -6.90
C ARG A 366 -16.33 -18.94 -5.53
N ILE A 367 -15.85 -17.68 -5.42
CA ILE A 367 -15.48 -17.10 -4.13
C ILE A 367 -16.70 -17.03 -3.21
N VAL A 368 -17.84 -16.54 -3.72
CA VAL A 368 -19.07 -16.42 -2.92
C VAL A 368 -19.68 -17.77 -2.63
N GLU A 369 -19.63 -18.71 -3.59
CA GLU A 369 -20.05 -20.09 -3.41
C GLU A 369 -19.29 -20.75 -2.27
N ARG A 370 -17.97 -20.58 -2.24
CA ARG A 370 -17.12 -21.10 -1.16
C ARG A 370 -17.38 -20.41 0.18
N LEU A 371 -17.54 -19.05 0.17
CA LEU A 371 -17.84 -18.29 1.38
C LEU A 371 -19.20 -18.67 2.01
N ALA A 372 -20.13 -19.21 1.25
CA ALA A 372 -21.42 -19.64 1.77
C ALA A 372 -21.33 -20.90 2.65
N VAL A 373 -20.30 -21.72 2.44
CA VAL A 373 -20.11 -23.01 3.15
C VAL A 373 -18.82 -23.05 3.98
N ARG A 374 -17.88 -22.15 3.73
CA ARG A 374 -16.58 -22.11 4.42
C ARG A 374 -16.46 -20.86 5.29
N PRO A 375 -15.84 -20.97 6.47
CA PRO A 375 -15.65 -19.83 7.38
C PRO A 375 -14.67 -18.77 6.82
N ALA A 376 -13.75 -19.18 5.94
CA ALA A 376 -12.76 -18.30 5.32
C ALA A 376 -12.38 -18.76 3.92
N VAL A 377 -12.04 -17.79 3.06
CA VAL A 377 -11.55 -18.04 1.69
C VAL A 377 -10.41 -17.07 1.39
N VAL A 378 -9.27 -17.61 0.98
CA VAL A 378 -8.14 -16.83 0.49
C VAL A 378 -8.27 -16.63 -1.02
N VAL A 379 -8.12 -15.38 -1.47
CA VAL A 379 -8.22 -15.01 -2.88
C VAL A 379 -6.92 -14.37 -3.33
N GLU A 380 -6.24 -15.01 -4.25
CA GLU A 380 -5.06 -14.48 -4.90
C GLU A 380 -5.38 -14.08 -6.34
N GLY A 381 -4.76 -13.04 -6.82
CA GLY A 381 -4.91 -12.59 -8.20
C GLY A 381 -3.83 -11.56 -8.58
N PRO A 382 -3.23 -11.68 -9.78
CA PRO A 382 -2.30 -10.69 -10.30
C PRO A 382 -2.92 -9.29 -10.42
N PRO A 383 -2.12 -8.23 -10.59
CA PRO A 383 -2.64 -6.92 -10.96
C PRO A 383 -3.51 -7.00 -12.22
N GLY A 384 -4.61 -6.22 -12.26
CA GLY A 384 -5.52 -6.20 -13.42
C GLY A 384 -6.61 -7.25 -13.47
N THR A 385 -6.63 -8.26 -12.60
CA THR A 385 -7.67 -9.33 -12.57
C THR A 385 -9.02 -8.89 -12.00
N GLY A 386 -9.19 -7.61 -11.69
CA GLY A 386 -10.46 -7.08 -11.17
C GLY A 386 -10.71 -7.31 -9.69
N LYS A 387 -9.66 -7.54 -8.86
CA LYS A 387 -9.80 -7.76 -7.39
C LYS A 387 -10.71 -6.74 -6.71
N SER A 388 -10.53 -5.45 -6.98
CA SER A 388 -11.35 -4.40 -6.36
C SER A 388 -12.81 -4.45 -6.82
N HIS A 389 -13.09 -4.87 -8.07
CA HIS A 389 -14.45 -5.12 -8.55
C HIS A 389 -15.07 -6.32 -7.85
N THR A 390 -14.29 -7.39 -7.68
CA THR A 390 -14.71 -8.60 -6.93
C THR A 390 -15.08 -8.25 -5.50
N ILE A 391 -14.25 -7.47 -4.80
CA ILE A 391 -14.54 -7.03 -3.42
C ILE A 391 -15.83 -6.22 -3.39
N ALA A 392 -16.02 -5.25 -4.31
CA ALA A 392 -17.24 -4.46 -4.38
C ALA A 392 -18.47 -5.33 -4.63
N ASN A 393 -18.39 -6.31 -5.54
CA ASN A 393 -19.45 -7.27 -5.80
C ASN A 393 -19.79 -8.11 -4.57
N ILE A 394 -18.79 -8.64 -3.87
CA ILE A 394 -18.97 -9.43 -2.64
C ILE A 394 -19.66 -8.58 -1.55
N VAL A 395 -19.20 -7.33 -1.37
CA VAL A 395 -19.81 -6.40 -0.40
C VAL A 395 -21.29 -6.20 -0.73
N CYS A 396 -21.62 -5.90 -1.99
CA CYS A 396 -23.01 -5.69 -2.42
C CYS A 396 -23.86 -6.94 -2.23
N HIS A 397 -23.34 -8.11 -2.57
CA HIS A 397 -24.04 -9.37 -2.41
C HIS A 397 -24.40 -9.67 -0.94
N TRP A 398 -23.44 -9.51 -0.04
CA TRP A 398 -23.69 -9.76 1.38
C TRP A 398 -24.57 -8.69 2.03
N LEU A 399 -24.48 -7.43 1.60
CA LEU A 399 -25.41 -6.37 2.03
C LEU A 399 -26.84 -6.67 1.60
N ALA A 400 -27.06 -7.09 0.34
CA ALA A 400 -28.38 -7.49 -0.16
C ALA A 400 -28.97 -8.67 0.63
N ARG A 401 -28.12 -9.50 1.25
CA ARG A 401 -28.53 -10.59 2.16
C ARG A 401 -28.64 -10.15 3.63
N GLY A 402 -28.63 -8.86 3.90
CA GLY A 402 -28.77 -8.30 5.26
C GLY A 402 -27.55 -8.50 6.15
N LYS A 403 -26.38 -8.82 5.58
CA LYS A 403 -25.14 -8.97 6.36
C LYS A 403 -24.42 -7.63 6.48
N ARG A 404 -23.70 -7.46 7.59
CA ARG A 404 -22.76 -6.35 7.78
C ARG A 404 -21.39 -6.80 7.30
N VAL A 405 -20.72 -5.94 6.54
CA VAL A 405 -19.42 -6.26 5.94
C VAL A 405 -18.38 -5.27 6.45
N LEU A 406 -17.30 -5.78 7.02
CA LEU A 406 -16.12 -5.00 7.38
C LEU A 406 -15.04 -5.21 6.33
N VAL A 407 -14.52 -4.11 5.77
CA VAL A 407 -13.41 -4.13 4.82
C VAL A 407 -12.21 -3.48 5.47
N THR A 408 -11.10 -4.19 5.54
CA THR A 408 -9.83 -3.67 6.08
C THR A 408 -8.75 -3.73 5.01
N ALA A 409 -7.81 -2.80 5.07
CA ALA A 409 -6.64 -2.78 4.18
C ALA A 409 -5.44 -2.17 4.91
N LYS A 410 -4.25 -2.44 4.38
CA LYS A 410 -3.00 -1.87 4.90
C LYS A 410 -2.93 -0.35 4.74
N THR A 411 -3.57 0.22 3.71
CA THR A 411 -3.56 1.65 3.42
C THR A 411 -4.97 2.19 3.23
N GLY A 412 -5.21 3.43 3.66
CA GLY A 412 -6.47 4.13 3.45
C GLY A 412 -6.81 4.31 1.97
N GLN A 413 -5.80 4.46 1.11
CA GLN A 413 -5.97 4.59 -0.34
C GLN A 413 -6.62 3.33 -0.96
N ALA A 414 -6.23 2.14 -0.50
CA ALA A 414 -6.85 0.89 -0.97
C ALA A 414 -8.33 0.82 -0.60
N LEU A 415 -8.71 1.28 0.60
CA LEU A 415 -10.11 1.36 1.02
C LEU A 415 -10.89 2.39 0.21
N ALA A 416 -10.31 3.55 -0.09
CA ALA A 416 -10.92 4.57 -0.93
C ALA A 416 -11.25 4.02 -2.33
N VAL A 417 -10.31 3.29 -2.95
CA VAL A 417 -10.53 2.64 -4.25
C VAL A 417 -11.69 1.65 -4.20
N VAL A 418 -11.82 0.86 -3.13
CA VAL A 418 -12.95 -0.08 -2.99
C VAL A 418 -14.27 0.69 -2.82
N LYS A 419 -14.29 1.75 -2.00
CA LYS A 419 -15.46 2.62 -1.80
C LYS A 419 -15.94 3.22 -3.11
N ASP A 420 -15.03 3.72 -3.95
CA ASP A 420 -15.36 4.32 -5.25
C ASP A 420 -15.92 3.30 -6.26
N LYS A 421 -15.62 2.02 -6.07
CA LYS A 421 -16.19 0.93 -6.90
C LYS A 421 -17.59 0.52 -6.47
N LEU A 422 -18.04 0.91 -5.27
CA LEU A 422 -19.42 0.65 -4.85
C LEU A 422 -20.39 1.50 -5.70
N PRO A 423 -21.58 0.97 -6.05
CA PRO A 423 -22.65 1.73 -6.68
C PRO A 423 -23.01 3.00 -5.88
N GLU A 424 -23.38 4.06 -6.56
CA GLU A 424 -23.69 5.35 -5.93
C GLU A 424 -24.78 5.25 -4.88
N GLN A 425 -25.77 4.38 -5.11
CA GLN A 425 -26.90 4.15 -4.19
C GLN A 425 -26.46 3.48 -2.88
N ILE A 426 -25.40 2.67 -2.90
CA ILE A 426 -24.90 1.91 -1.75
C ILE A 426 -23.77 2.66 -1.04
N ARG A 427 -23.03 3.49 -1.77
CA ARG A 427 -21.88 4.24 -1.25
C ARG A 427 -22.16 5.05 0.02
N PRO A 428 -23.33 5.70 0.20
CA PRO A 428 -23.68 6.39 1.44
C PRO A 428 -23.79 5.48 2.66
N LEU A 429 -24.03 4.17 2.47
CA LEU A 429 -24.08 3.18 3.54
C LEU A 429 -22.69 2.75 4.02
N ALA A 430 -21.65 3.09 3.27
CA ALA A 430 -20.27 2.78 3.63
C ALA A 430 -19.74 3.80 4.64
N VAL A 431 -19.70 3.39 5.91
CA VAL A 431 -19.04 4.14 6.97
C VAL A 431 -17.53 3.94 6.82
N THR A 432 -16.80 5.00 6.49
CA THR A 432 -15.38 4.94 6.19
C THR A 432 -14.58 5.54 7.33
N PHE A 433 -13.60 4.80 7.82
CA PHE A 433 -12.61 5.27 8.78
C PHE A 433 -11.22 5.07 8.16
N LEU A 434 -10.70 6.11 7.50
CA LEU A 434 -9.42 6.05 6.77
C LEU A 434 -8.26 6.67 7.57
N GLY A 435 -8.55 7.26 8.73
CA GLY A 435 -7.58 7.93 9.60
C GLY A 435 -8.24 8.98 10.48
N TYR A 436 -7.42 9.74 11.18
CA TYR A 436 -7.83 10.72 12.18
C TYR A 436 -7.86 12.17 11.69
N ASP A 437 -7.74 12.40 10.37
CA ASP A 437 -7.82 13.74 9.76
C ASP A 437 -9.22 14.36 9.99
N PRO A 438 -9.33 15.64 10.37
CA PRO A 438 -10.59 16.35 10.54
C PRO A 438 -11.55 16.26 9.34
N LYS A 439 -11.00 16.15 8.13
CA LYS A 439 -11.79 15.91 6.92
C LYS A 439 -12.49 14.56 6.95
N GLN A 440 -11.79 13.53 7.38
CA GLN A 440 -12.32 12.15 7.46
C GLN A 440 -13.35 12.00 8.58
N LYS A 441 -13.18 12.71 9.69
CA LYS A 441 -14.22 12.81 10.75
C LYS A 441 -15.51 13.41 10.23
N ARG A 442 -15.42 14.48 9.43
CA ARG A 442 -16.60 15.11 8.82
C ARG A 442 -17.28 14.14 7.84
N GLU A 443 -16.51 13.41 7.04
CA GLU A 443 -17.04 12.38 6.15
C GLU A 443 -17.69 11.23 6.92
N LEU A 444 -17.10 10.78 8.01
CA LEU A 444 -17.67 9.78 8.92
C LEU A 444 -19.00 10.28 9.51
N SER A 445 -19.01 11.49 10.07
CA SER A 445 -20.20 12.10 10.65
C SER A 445 -21.29 12.30 9.59
N ALA A 446 -20.94 12.74 8.40
CA ALA A 446 -21.86 12.89 7.28
C ALA A 446 -22.44 11.53 6.85
N SER A 447 -21.64 10.47 6.78
CA SER A 447 -22.11 9.12 6.46
C SER A 447 -23.09 8.60 7.52
N ILE A 448 -22.79 8.80 8.81
CA ILE A 448 -23.69 8.42 9.90
C ILE A 448 -25.01 9.21 9.84
N GLN A 449 -24.93 10.50 9.56
CA GLN A 449 -26.11 11.35 9.43
C GLN A 449 -26.97 10.90 8.24
N THR A 450 -26.36 10.63 7.09
CA THR A 450 -27.07 10.10 5.92
C THR A 450 -27.77 8.78 6.21
N ILE A 451 -27.12 7.86 6.92
CA ILE A 451 -27.74 6.59 7.33
C ILE A 451 -28.96 6.84 8.26
N ARG A 452 -28.84 7.78 9.20
CA ARG A 452 -29.95 8.15 10.07
C ARG A 452 -31.13 8.74 9.29
N GLU A 453 -30.85 9.59 8.31
CA GLU A 453 -31.87 10.19 7.44
C GLU A 453 -32.55 9.14 6.55
N ILE A 454 -31.78 8.24 5.93
CA ILE A 454 -32.33 7.12 5.17
C ILE A 454 -33.25 6.30 6.07
N ARG A 455 -32.76 5.93 7.27
CA ARG A 455 -33.55 5.14 8.22
C ARG A 455 -34.83 5.84 8.66
N SER A 456 -34.81 7.15 8.84
CA SER A 456 -36.01 7.92 9.28
C SER A 456 -37.09 8.02 8.20
N LYS A 457 -36.69 7.94 6.91
CA LYS A 457 -37.60 8.00 5.77
C LYS A 457 -38.06 6.62 5.30
N LEU A 458 -37.51 5.54 5.84
CA LEU A 458 -37.76 4.17 5.43
C LEU A 458 -39.14 3.72 5.89
N ASP A 459 -40.06 3.51 4.94
CA ASP A 459 -41.32 2.80 5.19
C ASP A 459 -41.20 1.33 4.78
N ARG A 460 -41.28 0.43 5.75
CA ARG A 460 -41.09 -1.01 5.56
C ARG A 460 -42.05 -1.62 4.55
N ARG A 461 -43.28 -1.08 4.40
CA ARG A 461 -44.26 -1.62 3.45
C ARG A 461 -43.91 -1.23 2.03
N THR A 462 -43.65 0.04 1.80
CA THR A 462 -43.26 0.58 0.50
C THR A 462 -41.96 -0.07 -0.01
N GLU A 463 -40.97 -0.24 0.87
CA GLU A 463 -39.72 -0.91 0.52
C GLU A 463 -39.92 -2.40 0.21
N ALA A 464 -40.75 -3.11 0.99
CA ALA A 464 -41.05 -4.51 0.73
C ALA A 464 -41.80 -4.71 -0.59
N ASP A 465 -42.68 -3.77 -0.97
CA ASP A 465 -43.37 -3.78 -2.27
C ASP A 465 -42.39 -3.50 -3.41
N GLY A 466 -41.51 -2.52 -3.25
CA GLY A 466 -40.43 -2.23 -4.19
C GLY A 466 -39.49 -3.43 -4.41
N ILE A 467 -39.08 -4.11 -3.33
CA ILE A 467 -38.26 -5.33 -3.41
C ILE A 467 -38.97 -6.42 -4.20
N ARG A 468 -40.29 -6.64 -3.95
CA ARG A 468 -41.07 -7.64 -4.67
C ARG A 468 -41.19 -7.31 -6.15
N GLN A 469 -41.37 -6.03 -6.50
CA GLN A 469 -41.42 -5.58 -7.88
C GLN A 469 -40.07 -5.87 -8.58
N LEU A 470 -38.94 -5.43 -7.99
CA LEU A 470 -37.61 -5.67 -8.54
C LEU A 470 -37.28 -7.15 -8.66
N GLN A 471 -37.70 -7.98 -7.70
CA GLN A 471 -37.56 -9.43 -7.80
C GLN A 471 -38.33 -9.99 -9.00
N GLY A 472 -39.57 -9.49 -9.22
CA GLY A 472 -40.37 -9.89 -10.37
C GLY A 472 -39.76 -9.47 -11.72
N GLU A 473 -39.13 -8.28 -11.79
CA GLU A 473 -38.39 -7.84 -12.96
C GLU A 473 -37.15 -8.70 -13.21
N LEU A 474 -36.42 -9.02 -12.14
CA LEU A 474 -35.24 -9.87 -12.20
C LEU A 474 -35.57 -11.29 -12.69
N GLU A 475 -36.69 -11.87 -12.23
CA GLU A 475 -37.19 -13.17 -12.73
C GLU A 475 -37.50 -13.13 -14.24
N LYS A 476 -38.16 -12.05 -14.73
CA LYS A 476 -38.44 -11.89 -16.15
C LYS A 476 -37.16 -11.83 -16.96
N LEU A 477 -36.17 -11.01 -16.53
CA LEU A 477 -34.90 -10.90 -17.21
C LEU A 477 -34.12 -12.23 -17.21
N HIS A 478 -34.17 -12.98 -16.14
CA HIS A 478 -33.57 -14.32 -16.11
C HIS A 478 -34.25 -15.30 -17.06
N ALA A 479 -35.58 -15.23 -17.19
CA ALA A 479 -36.32 -16.05 -18.15
C ALA A 479 -35.99 -15.68 -19.60
N GLU A 480 -35.88 -14.39 -19.91
CA GLU A 480 -35.46 -13.91 -21.23
C GLU A 480 -34.04 -14.37 -21.58
N LEU A 481 -33.10 -14.22 -20.63
CA LEU A 481 -31.71 -14.70 -20.79
C LEU A 481 -31.66 -16.21 -21.00
N ALA A 482 -32.44 -16.98 -20.26
CA ALA A 482 -32.50 -18.43 -20.44
C ALA A 482 -33.04 -18.80 -21.83
N GLY A 483 -34.02 -18.06 -22.35
CA GLY A 483 -34.51 -18.20 -23.72
C GLY A 483 -33.41 -17.92 -24.75
N ILE A 484 -32.73 -16.78 -24.64
CA ILE A 484 -31.61 -16.42 -25.54
C ILE A 484 -30.50 -17.48 -25.51
N HIS A 485 -30.12 -17.97 -24.32
CA HIS A 485 -29.12 -19.04 -24.21
C HIS A 485 -29.58 -20.35 -24.87
N HIS A 486 -30.85 -20.71 -24.67
CA HIS A 486 -31.40 -21.88 -25.34
C HIS A 486 -31.32 -21.76 -26.87
N ASP A 487 -31.67 -20.58 -27.40
CA ASP A 487 -31.59 -20.32 -28.83
C ASP A 487 -30.13 -20.36 -29.34
N LEU A 488 -29.18 -19.77 -28.57
CA LEU A 488 -27.76 -19.85 -28.89
C LEU A 488 -27.23 -21.29 -28.86
N ASP A 489 -27.61 -22.09 -27.87
CA ASP A 489 -27.24 -23.50 -27.80
C ASP A 489 -27.80 -24.28 -28.97
N LYS A 490 -29.05 -24.02 -29.33
CA LYS A 490 -29.71 -24.62 -30.51
C LYS A 490 -28.98 -24.26 -31.81
N LEU A 491 -28.66 -22.98 -31.99
CA LEU A 491 -27.87 -22.51 -33.12
C LEU A 491 -26.46 -23.12 -33.12
N GLY A 492 -25.81 -23.21 -31.94
CA GLY A 492 -24.52 -23.88 -31.79
C GLY A 492 -24.58 -25.35 -32.17
N GLN A 493 -25.61 -26.07 -31.70
CA GLN A 493 -25.83 -27.46 -32.07
C GLN A 493 -26.06 -27.62 -33.56
N GLN A 494 -26.89 -26.76 -34.18
CA GLN A 494 -27.12 -26.76 -35.62
C GLN A 494 -25.83 -26.44 -36.41
N ALA A 495 -25.00 -25.51 -35.92
CA ALA A 495 -23.73 -25.16 -36.57
C ALA A 495 -22.68 -26.29 -36.45
N LEU A 496 -22.79 -27.14 -35.42
CA LEU A 496 -21.91 -28.29 -35.20
C LEU A 496 -22.45 -29.60 -35.81
N ALA A 497 -23.73 -29.66 -36.10
CA ALA A 497 -24.34 -30.85 -36.72
C ALA A 497 -23.80 -31.04 -38.15
N ASP A 498 -23.50 -32.26 -38.52
CA ASP A 498 -23.05 -32.57 -39.89
C ASP A 498 -24.17 -32.37 -40.89
N LEU A 499 -23.89 -31.67 -41.98
CA LEU A 499 -24.73 -31.63 -43.16
C LEU A 499 -24.40 -32.82 -44.03
N ILE A 500 -25.42 -33.57 -44.47
CA ILE A 500 -25.21 -34.66 -45.41
C ILE A 500 -25.36 -34.09 -46.83
N LEU A 501 -24.24 -33.90 -47.50
CA LEU A 501 -24.18 -33.47 -48.89
C LEU A 501 -23.61 -34.60 -49.74
N ASP A 502 -24.39 -35.06 -50.70
CA ASP A 502 -24.05 -36.19 -51.60
C ASP A 502 -23.59 -37.48 -50.86
N GLY A 503 -24.10 -37.69 -49.63
CA GLY A 503 -23.75 -38.86 -48.81
C GLY A 503 -22.51 -38.66 -47.91
N GLU A 504 -21.85 -37.53 -48.00
CA GLU A 504 -20.70 -37.16 -47.13
C GLU A 504 -21.13 -36.20 -46.04
N ALA A 505 -20.57 -36.40 -44.84
CA ALA A 505 -20.83 -35.56 -43.70
C ALA A 505 -19.89 -34.33 -43.71
N VAL A 506 -20.44 -33.12 -43.88
CA VAL A 506 -19.72 -31.88 -43.94
C VAL A 506 -20.17 -30.95 -42.83
N LYS A 507 -19.23 -30.30 -42.13
CA LYS A 507 -19.58 -29.32 -41.12
C LYS A 507 -20.13 -28.05 -41.75
N PRO A 508 -21.22 -27.44 -41.23
CA PRO A 508 -21.80 -26.20 -41.77
C PRO A 508 -20.78 -25.08 -41.93
N ALA A 509 -19.81 -24.94 -40.96
CA ALA A 509 -18.78 -23.95 -41.06
C ALA A 509 -17.75 -24.19 -42.17
N ASP A 510 -17.53 -25.46 -42.51
CA ASP A 510 -16.64 -25.84 -43.60
C ASP A 510 -17.34 -25.61 -44.94
N ALA A 511 -18.63 -26.00 -45.07
CA ALA A 511 -19.46 -25.70 -46.21
C ALA A 511 -19.59 -24.18 -46.46
N ALA A 512 -19.79 -23.37 -45.42
CA ALA A 512 -19.85 -21.93 -45.52
C ALA A 512 -18.51 -21.31 -45.96
N ARG A 513 -17.37 -21.84 -45.48
CA ARG A 513 -16.04 -21.41 -45.91
C ARG A 513 -15.76 -21.76 -47.37
N GLU A 514 -16.20 -22.92 -47.78
CA GLU A 514 -16.06 -23.38 -49.16
C GLU A 514 -16.92 -22.53 -50.13
N LEU A 515 -18.16 -22.25 -49.73
CA LEU A 515 -19.03 -21.31 -50.44
C LEU A 515 -18.43 -19.89 -50.50
N ALA A 516 -17.87 -19.39 -49.40
CA ALA A 516 -17.23 -18.07 -49.37
C ALA A 516 -15.97 -18.01 -50.23
N ARG A 517 -15.18 -19.12 -50.31
CA ARG A 517 -14.02 -19.23 -51.20
C ARG A 517 -14.42 -19.30 -52.67
N ALA A 518 -15.55 -19.96 -52.97
CA ALA A 518 -16.09 -20.07 -54.30
C ALA A 518 -16.87 -18.84 -54.74
N GLY A 519 -17.00 -17.81 -53.88
CA GLY A 519 -17.93 -16.68 -53.97
C GLY A 519 -18.13 -16.08 -55.34
N ASP A 520 -17.08 -15.63 -55.99
CA ASP A 520 -17.19 -15.01 -57.34
C ASP A 520 -17.36 -16.06 -58.43
N GLU A 521 -16.80 -17.25 -58.26
CA GLU A 521 -16.95 -18.36 -59.23
C GLU A 521 -18.36 -18.99 -59.18
N ALA A 522 -19.02 -18.92 -58.02
CA ALA A 522 -20.37 -19.45 -57.83
C ALA A 522 -21.47 -18.36 -57.85
N SER A 523 -21.10 -17.09 -57.99
CA SER A 523 -22.05 -15.94 -57.97
C SER A 523 -23.08 -15.95 -59.12
N TRP A 524 -22.83 -16.74 -60.15
CA TRP A 524 -23.75 -16.97 -61.25
C TRP A 524 -24.86 -17.99 -60.92
N LEU A 525 -24.70 -18.76 -59.81
CA LEU A 525 -25.72 -19.71 -59.37
C LEU A 525 -26.73 -18.97 -58.48
N PRO A 526 -28.02 -18.86 -58.91
CA PRO A 526 -29.05 -18.32 -58.04
C PRO A 526 -29.34 -19.27 -56.88
N ASP A 527 -29.76 -18.75 -55.75
CA ASP A 527 -30.15 -19.55 -54.57
C ASP A 527 -31.24 -20.60 -54.83
N ARG A 528 -31.93 -20.50 -55.99
CA ARG A 528 -32.85 -21.48 -56.50
C ARG A 528 -32.38 -21.95 -57.86
N ILE A 529 -32.02 -23.24 -57.94
CA ILE A 529 -31.72 -23.87 -59.22
C ILE A 529 -33.00 -23.94 -60.00
N ASP A 530 -33.04 -23.24 -61.13
CA ASP A 530 -34.14 -23.36 -62.09
C ASP A 530 -33.81 -24.46 -63.10
N THR A 531 -34.58 -25.56 -63.04
CA THR A 531 -34.37 -26.76 -63.86
C THR A 531 -35.05 -26.67 -65.22
N ARG A 532 -35.51 -25.48 -65.67
CA ARG A 532 -36.11 -25.33 -66.96
C ARG A 532 -35.11 -25.59 -68.10
N PRO A 533 -35.54 -26.20 -69.20
CA PRO A 533 -34.66 -26.58 -70.32
C PRO A 533 -33.87 -25.41 -70.96
N GLU A 534 -34.35 -24.20 -70.83
CA GLU A 534 -33.66 -22.95 -71.28
C GLU A 534 -32.41 -22.61 -70.47
N HIS A 535 -32.22 -23.26 -69.30
CA HIS A 535 -31.11 -23.08 -68.46
C HIS A 535 -30.18 -24.30 -68.48
N ALA A 536 -30.11 -25.02 -69.62
CA ALA A 536 -29.19 -26.13 -69.77
C ALA A 536 -27.74 -25.64 -69.48
N PRO A 537 -26.96 -26.42 -68.68
CA PRO A 537 -25.59 -26.04 -68.33
C PRO A 537 -24.74 -25.86 -69.63
N PRO A 538 -23.88 -24.85 -69.69
CA PRO A 538 -23.06 -24.53 -70.86
C PRO A 538 -22.03 -25.61 -71.21
N LEU A 539 -21.82 -26.55 -70.31
CA LEU A 539 -20.90 -27.70 -70.43
C LEU A 539 -21.65 -29.00 -70.33
N THR A 540 -21.33 -29.97 -71.20
CA THR A 540 -21.83 -31.34 -71.12
C THR A 540 -21.20 -32.08 -69.91
N ASP A 541 -21.86 -33.14 -69.43
CA ASP A 541 -21.33 -33.97 -68.34
C ASP A 541 -19.93 -34.48 -68.62
N ALA A 542 -19.60 -34.80 -69.90
CA ALA A 542 -18.27 -35.23 -70.31
C ALA A 542 -17.23 -34.11 -70.22
N GLU A 543 -17.63 -32.87 -70.46
CA GLU A 543 -16.75 -31.70 -70.33
C GLU A 543 -16.55 -31.34 -68.86
N MET A 544 -17.58 -31.44 -68.05
CA MET A 544 -17.51 -31.26 -66.60
C MET A 544 -16.65 -32.33 -65.96
N ALA A 545 -16.75 -33.61 -66.41
CA ALA A 545 -15.88 -34.66 -65.93
C ALA A 545 -14.41 -34.40 -66.27
N ARG A 546 -14.12 -33.95 -67.53
CA ARG A 546 -12.75 -33.53 -67.95
C ARG A 546 -12.24 -32.35 -67.17
N LEU A 547 -13.09 -31.38 -66.90
CA LEU A 547 -12.70 -30.23 -66.08
C LEU A 547 -12.38 -30.65 -64.66
N ARG A 548 -13.19 -31.51 -64.05
CA ARG A 548 -12.99 -32.08 -62.71
C ARG A 548 -11.69 -32.90 -62.66
N ASP A 549 -11.43 -33.73 -63.66
CA ASP A 549 -10.21 -34.54 -63.76
C ASP A 549 -8.96 -33.66 -63.97
N ALA A 550 -9.07 -32.60 -64.76
CA ALA A 550 -8.00 -31.64 -64.96
C ALA A 550 -7.70 -30.88 -63.66
N ARG A 551 -8.76 -30.48 -62.94
CA ARG A 551 -8.63 -29.80 -61.67
C ARG A 551 -8.04 -30.71 -60.57
N ALA A 552 -8.46 -31.98 -60.55
CA ALA A 552 -7.90 -32.99 -59.61
C ALA A 552 -6.43 -33.29 -59.93
N LYS A 553 -6.02 -33.29 -61.23
CA LYS A 553 -4.62 -33.46 -61.63
C LYS A 553 -3.77 -32.24 -61.30
N ALA A 554 -4.36 -31.03 -61.44
CA ALA A 554 -3.67 -29.80 -61.07
C ALA A 554 -3.48 -29.68 -59.56
N GLY A 555 -4.41 -30.24 -58.75
CA GLY A 555 -4.30 -30.33 -57.29
C GLY A 555 -3.85 -29.01 -56.63
N ARG A 556 -2.86 -29.09 -55.82
CA ARG A 556 -2.24 -27.92 -55.12
C ARG A 556 -1.54 -26.91 -56.05
N ASP A 557 -1.26 -27.32 -57.32
CA ASP A 557 -0.65 -26.38 -58.24
C ASP A 557 -1.63 -25.28 -58.71
N LEU A 558 -2.95 -25.48 -58.50
CA LEU A 558 -3.97 -24.44 -58.71
C LEU A 558 -3.82 -23.26 -57.72
N ASP A 559 -3.35 -23.56 -56.52
CA ASP A 559 -3.10 -22.52 -55.49
C ASP A 559 -1.92 -21.62 -55.88
N LEU A 560 -1.12 -22.05 -56.85
CA LEU A 560 0.03 -21.30 -57.35
C LEU A 560 -0.29 -20.41 -58.58
N VAL A 561 -1.51 -20.52 -59.13
CA VAL A 561 -1.95 -19.69 -60.25
C VAL A 561 -2.15 -18.26 -59.79
N GLY A 562 -1.30 -17.35 -60.26
CA GLY A 562 -1.29 -15.95 -59.85
C GLY A 562 -0.42 -15.62 -58.64
N VAL A 563 0.26 -16.61 -58.07
CA VAL A 563 1.23 -16.35 -57.00
C VAL A 563 2.50 -15.76 -57.64
N VAL A 564 2.73 -14.48 -57.44
CA VAL A 564 3.98 -13.81 -57.80
C VAL A 564 4.98 -14.16 -56.72
N LEU A 565 5.94 -15.02 -57.04
CA LEU A 565 7.06 -15.29 -56.14
C LEU A 565 7.87 -14.02 -55.92
N PRO A 566 8.20 -13.67 -54.68
CA PRO A 566 9.06 -12.53 -54.41
C PRO A 566 10.41 -12.74 -55.11
N LEU A 567 10.94 -11.68 -55.77
CA LEU A 567 12.17 -11.70 -56.53
C LEU A 567 13.41 -12.04 -55.66
N ASN A 568 13.28 -11.85 -54.35
CA ASN A 568 14.32 -12.17 -53.39
C ASN A 568 13.82 -13.25 -52.43
N LEU A 569 14.10 -14.49 -52.76
CA LEU A 569 13.93 -15.59 -51.79
C LEU A 569 15.10 -15.56 -50.81
N PRO A 570 14.84 -15.76 -49.51
CA PRO A 570 15.91 -15.88 -48.55
C PRO A 570 16.81 -17.07 -48.91
N SER A 571 18.10 -16.93 -48.68
CA SER A 571 19.08 -18.00 -48.88
C SER A 571 18.82 -19.17 -47.93
N ASP A 572 19.26 -20.38 -48.31
CA ASP A 572 19.16 -21.56 -47.45
C ASP A 572 19.73 -21.31 -46.03
N GLN A 573 20.80 -20.53 -45.94
CA GLN A 573 21.40 -20.15 -44.66
C GLN A 573 20.48 -19.26 -43.81
N GLU A 574 19.79 -18.33 -44.42
CA GLU A 574 18.83 -17.46 -43.72
C GLU A 574 17.60 -18.25 -43.24
N VAL A 575 17.09 -19.18 -44.06
CA VAL A 575 15.98 -20.07 -43.68
C VAL A 575 16.41 -20.98 -42.52
N ILE A 576 17.58 -21.57 -42.58
CA ILE A 576 18.12 -22.41 -41.51
C ILE A 576 18.35 -21.60 -40.25
N ALA A 577 18.86 -20.37 -40.35
CA ALA A 577 19.02 -19.49 -39.19
C ALA A 577 17.70 -19.11 -38.56
N ALA A 578 16.69 -18.75 -39.36
CA ALA A 578 15.33 -18.45 -38.89
C ALA A 578 14.68 -19.68 -38.23
N HIS A 579 14.86 -20.86 -38.83
CA HIS A 579 14.33 -22.10 -38.25
C HIS A 579 15.01 -22.44 -36.91
N ARG A 580 16.33 -22.29 -36.80
CA ARG A 580 17.03 -22.47 -35.53
C ARG A 580 16.60 -21.45 -34.48
N ALA A 581 16.37 -20.20 -34.87
CA ALA A 581 15.83 -19.17 -33.95
C ALA A 581 14.42 -19.51 -33.46
N LEU A 582 13.57 -20.06 -34.35
CA LEU A 582 12.23 -20.54 -33.99
C LEU A 582 12.27 -21.72 -33.01
N LEU A 583 13.15 -22.70 -33.25
CA LEU A 583 13.32 -23.82 -32.32
C LEU A 583 13.84 -23.32 -30.97
N ARG A 584 14.82 -22.41 -30.97
CA ARG A 584 15.35 -21.83 -29.74
C ARG A 584 14.28 -21.01 -28.98
N ARG A 585 13.43 -20.28 -29.72
CA ARG A 585 12.28 -19.59 -29.11
C ARG A 585 11.32 -20.59 -28.45
N GLY A 586 11.02 -21.72 -29.12
CA GLY A 586 10.18 -22.78 -28.56
C GLY A 586 10.75 -23.38 -27.26
N GLU A 587 12.05 -23.63 -27.25
CA GLU A 587 12.76 -24.10 -26.05
C GLU A 587 12.65 -23.08 -24.90
N ILE A 588 12.85 -21.80 -25.19
CA ILE A 588 12.74 -20.71 -24.21
C ILE A 588 11.28 -20.55 -23.74
N GLU A 589 10.31 -20.64 -24.66
CA GLU A 589 8.89 -20.58 -24.31
C GLU A 589 8.46 -21.76 -23.41
N ASP A 590 9.02 -22.94 -23.65
CA ASP A 590 8.80 -24.13 -22.82
C ASP A 590 9.51 -24.02 -21.46
N GLU A 591 10.74 -23.50 -21.43
CA GLU A 591 11.42 -23.16 -20.17
C GLU A 591 10.62 -22.12 -19.36
N LEU A 592 10.07 -21.09 -20.02
CA LEU A 592 9.25 -20.05 -19.39
C LEU A 592 7.90 -20.59 -18.87
N ARG A 593 7.30 -21.59 -19.54
CA ARG A 593 6.06 -22.25 -19.05
C ARG A 593 6.28 -23.02 -17.76
N HIS A 594 7.46 -23.57 -17.57
CA HIS A 594 7.83 -24.33 -16.38
C HIS A 594 8.52 -23.49 -15.31
N THR A 595 8.87 -22.23 -15.63
CA THR A 595 9.40 -21.27 -14.68
C THR A 595 8.23 -20.45 -14.10
N PRO A 596 8.07 -20.38 -12.77
CA PRO A 596 7.00 -19.58 -12.20
C PRO A 596 7.15 -18.13 -12.65
N PRO A 597 6.08 -17.51 -13.16
CA PRO A 597 6.15 -16.17 -13.72
C PRO A 597 6.62 -15.18 -12.66
N LEU A 598 7.69 -14.47 -12.94
CA LEU A 598 8.02 -13.23 -12.25
C LEU A 598 6.80 -12.31 -12.37
N ARG A 599 6.24 -11.89 -11.26
CA ARG A 599 5.05 -11.04 -11.22
C ARG A 599 5.34 -9.71 -11.90
N GLY A 600 4.78 -9.51 -13.08
CA GLY A 600 4.98 -8.35 -13.94
C GLY A 600 6.26 -8.49 -14.77
N ALA A 601 6.17 -8.41 -16.10
CA ALA A 601 7.35 -8.29 -16.94
C ALA A 601 7.92 -6.87 -16.76
N PRO A 602 8.97 -6.69 -15.94
CA PRO A 602 9.59 -5.38 -15.77
C PRO A 602 10.27 -4.99 -17.09
N GLY A 603 10.25 -3.71 -17.44
CA GLY A 603 11.07 -3.16 -18.52
C GLY A 603 12.55 -3.42 -18.23
N GLN A 604 13.40 -3.32 -19.26
CA GLN A 604 14.83 -3.63 -19.14
C GLN A 604 15.51 -2.82 -18.01
N GLU A 605 15.12 -1.56 -17.82
CA GLU A 605 15.60 -0.70 -16.72
C GLU A 605 15.15 -1.17 -15.33
N GLU A 606 13.92 -1.68 -15.24
CA GLU A 606 13.39 -2.24 -13.99
C GLU A 606 14.05 -3.58 -13.65
N LEU A 607 14.37 -4.41 -14.65
CA LEU A 607 15.16 -5.64 -14.49
C LEU A 607 16.57 -5.34 -14.00
N GLU A 608 17.25 -4.34 -14.57
CA GLU A 608 18.56 -3.91 -14.11
C GLU A 608 18.52 -3.28 -12.72
N ALA A 609 17.44 -2.59 -12.36
CA ALA A 609 17.22 -2.08 -11.02
C ALA A 609 16.99 -3.21 -10.01
N VAL A 610 16.24 -4.24 -10.40
CA VAL A 610 16.01 -5.45 -9.59
C VAL A 610 17.31 -6.23 -9.42
N VAL A 611 18.08 -6.41 -10.48
CA VAL A 611 19.40 -7.09 -10.42
C VAL A 611 20.37 -6.33 -9.51
N ARG A 612 20.39 -4.98 -9.61
CA ARG A 612 21.19 -4.15 -8.69
C ARG A 612 20.73 -4.25 -7.24
N ARG A 613 19.41 -4.30 -6.99
CA ARG A 613 18.85 -4.51 -5.63
C ARG A 613 19.14 -5.91 -5.10
N ILE A 614 19.08 -6.93 -5.95
CA ILE A 614 19.43 -8.31 -5.57
C ILE A 614 20.93 -8.39 -5.24
N ALA A 615 21.79 -7.74 -6.01
CA ALA A 615 23.23 -7.69 -5.74
C ALA A 615 23.55 -6.93 -4.44
N ALA A 616 22.86 -5.83 -4.17
CA ALA A 616 22.96 -5.11 -2.90
C ALA A 616 22.46 -5.98 -1.74
N TRP A 617 21.33 -6.66 -1.90
CA TRP A 617 20.74 -7.56 -0.92
C TRP A 617 21.61 -8.80 -0.64
N GLN A 618 22.31 -9.30 -1.65
CA GLN A 618 23.31 -10.37 -1.50
C GLN A 618 24.55 -9.91 -0.70
N GLY A 619 24.91 -8.62 -0.82
CA GLY A 619 25.95 -7.99 0.02
C GLY A 619 25.50 -7.92 1.47
N GLU A 620 24.31 -7.35 1.71
CA GLU A 620 23.70 -7.27 3.04
C GLU A 620 23.39 -8.65 3.63
N GLY A 621 22.97 -9.62 2.81
CA GLY A 621 22.72 -11.00 3.20
C GLY A 621 23.99 -11.74 3.61
N ARG A 622 25.13 -11.44 2.99
CA ARG A 622 26.44 -11.98 3.42
C ARG A 622 26.87 -11.40 4.76
N GLU A 623 26.72 -10.09 4.95
CA GLU A 623 27.02 -9.44 6.22
C GLU A 623 26.08 -9.95 7.36
N LEU A 624 24.80 -10.18 7.04
CA LEU A 624 23.85 -10.79 7.98
C LEU A 624 24.18 -12.27 8.27
N ALA A 625 24.59 -13.03 7.26
CA ALA A 625 24.98 -14.43 7.42
C ALA A 625 26.26 -14.58 8.25
N GLU A 626 27.20 -13.66 8.10
CA GLU A 626 28.38 -13.58 8.96
C GLU A 626 28.02 -13.16 10.40
N ALA A 627 27.05 -12.26 10.56
CA ALA A 627 26.58 -11.77 11.86
C ALA A 627 25.67 -12.77 12.60
N CYS A 628 24.84 -13.52 11.88
CA CYS A 628 23.84 -14.44 12.44
C CYS A 628 24.31 -15.90 12.53
N GLY A 629 25.45 -16.24 11.98
CA GLY A 629 26.08 -17.56 12.12
C GLY A 629 25.21 -18.74 11.63
N ARG A 630 25.32 -19.88 12.32
CA ARG A 630 24.68 -21.17 11.96
C ARG A 630 23.16 -21.20 11.90
N TRP A 631 22.48 -20.11 12.27
CA TRP A 631 21.01 -20.04 12.25
C TRP A 631 20.45 -20.05 10.81
N PHE A 632 21.10 -19.31 9.92
CA PHE A 632 20.66 -19.21 8.52
C PHE A 632 20.86 -20.54 7.76
N GLU A 633 21.97 -21.24 8.03
CA GLU A 633 22.20 -22.59 7.50
C GLU A 633 21.18 -23.60 8.03
N GLY A 634 20.74 -23.45 9.27
CA GLY A 634 19.70 -24.29 9.87
C GLY A 634 18.33 -24.15 9.22
N VAL A 635 17.94 -22.93 8.85
CA VAL A 635 16.67 -22.64 8.15
C VAL A 635 16.73 -23.16 6.71
N ALA A 636 17.80 -22.93 5.98
CA ALA A 636 18.00 -23.47 4.63
C ALA A 636 18.02 -25.00 4.62
N ALA A 637 18.65 -25.64 5.61
CA ALA A 637 18.63 -27.09 5.80
C ALA A 637 17.25 -27.62 6.21
N GLY A 638 16.46 -26.84 6.93
CA GLY A 638 15.07 -27.14 7.28
C GLY A 638 14.14 -27.09 6.07
N LEU A 639 14.30 -26.09 5.22
CA LEU A 639 13.56 -25.96 3.95
C LEU A 639 13.89 -27.08 2.96
N ARG A 640 15.15 -27.54 2.92
CA ARG A 640 15.56 -28.69 2.09
C ARG A 640 15.03 -30.06 2.60
N ARG A 641 14.56 -30.13 3.84
CA ARG A 641 13.95 -31.34 4.45
C ARG A 641 12.43 -31.31 4.44
N ALA A 642 11.79 -30.23 3.98
CA ALA A 642 10.35 -30.15 3.82
C ALA A 642 9.89 -31.11 2.71
N PRO A 643 8.66 -31.68 2.77
CA PRO A 643 8.13 -32.49 1.69
C PRO A 643 8.12 -31.69 0.40
N PRO A 644 8.30 -32.35 -0.78
CA PRO A 644 8.51 -31.68 -2.05
C PRO A 644 7.32 -30.77 -2.38
N ASP A 645 7.51 -29.49 -2.22
CA ASP A 645 6.63 -28.43 -2.71
C ASP A 645 7.34 -27.77 -3.90
N PRO A 646 6.74 -27.79 -5.10
CA PRO A 646 7.32 -27.18 -6.30
C PRO A 646 7.75 -25.72 -6.12
N ARG A 647 7.16 -25.01 -5.16
CA ARG A 647 7.51 -23.64 -4.82
C ARG A 647 8.81 -23.54 -4.02
N VAL A 648 9.08 -24.53 -3.15
CA VAL A 648 10.32 -24.63 -2.38
C VAL A 648 11.48 -25.02 -3.29
N ASP A 649 11.26 -25.97 -4.20
CA ASP A 649 12.24 -26.38 -5.20
C ASP A 649 12.57 -25.24 -6.19
N ALA A 650 11.60 -24.41 -6.56
CA ALA A 650 11.82 -23.23 -7.37
C ALA A 650 12.67 -22.17 -6.65
N ILE A 651 12.44 -21.95 -5.35
CA ILE A 651 13.22 -21.02 -4.51
C ILE A 651 14.64 -21.56 -4.31
N LEU A 652 14.81 -22.83 -4.03
CA LEU A 652 16.13 -23.46 -3.85
C LEU A 652 16.90 -23.53 -5.16
N SER A 653 16.27 -23.83 -6.29
CA SER A 653 16.91 -23.81 -7.61
C SER A 653 17.26 -22.41 -8.09
N PHE A 654 16.52 -21.41 -7.68
CA PHE A 654 16.86 -19.99 -7.88
C PHE A 654 18.09 -19.60 -7.05
N HIS A 655 18.12 -19.97 -5.78
CA HIS A 655 19.25 -19.76 -4.90
C HIS A 655 20.53 -20.42 -5.42
N ASP A 656 20.46 -21.68 -5.85
CA ASP A 656 21.62 -22.42 -6.36
C ASP A 656 22.16 -21.84 -7.69
N ARG A 657 21.29 -21.22 -8.52
CA ARG A 657 21.70 -20.52 -9.76
C ARG A 657 22.30 -19.12 -9.51
N VAL A 658 21.90 -18.47 -8.43
CA VAL A 658 22.38 -17.13 -8.04
C VAL A 658 23.65 -17.21 -7.18
N SER A 659 23.92 -18.36 -6.56
CA SER A 659 25.07 -18.60 -5.67
C SER A 659 26.31 -19.15 -6.40
N ILE A 660 26.30 -19.26 -7.75
CA ILE A 660 27.49 -19.60 -8.53
C ILE A 660 28.24 -18.30 -8.83
N PRO A 661 29.54 -18.21 -8.48
CA PRO A 661 30.35 -16.99 -8.61
C PRO A 661 30.56 -16.52 -10.03
#